data_5ee9b16c6cf65470c4734686d4dd77da
#
_entry.id   5ee9b16c6cf65470c4734686d4dd77da
#
_cell.length_a   1.000
_cell.length_b   1.000
_cell.length_c   1.000
_cell.angle_alpha   90.00
_cell.angle_beta   90.00
_cell.angle_gamma   90.00
#
_symmetry.space_group_name_H-M   'P 1'
#
loop_
_entity.id
_entity.type
_entity.pdbx_description
1 polymer ?
#
loop_
_entity_poly.entity_id
_entity_poly.type
_entity_poly.pdbx_seq_one_letter_code
_entity_poly.pdbx_strand_id
1 'polypeptide(L)'
;MPSTPPPLSTIPGLPHDLLGRGPELFDFDRLANERARTGFGLTVIGSAGIGKTALLKAMLSRSRAGADDGPRLLSAAARPNDRTFGLLGRILRVRFALVDGLTDDEARAQVRSVVERVYDDRKVGDVLRLFGPILGIEFPSSPLLRSLEADPASQQFLLQSTVRSFFELDAAQHAAATGQATLLAVDDIHEADAASLELMAHVIAHAEGPLVVLAGARSELLARFPRWGQFAADRHRIVELGPLSAGDAADLVARLLSLVTDDDAVDELTEAACTLAGGNPGLLEQMIRVYFDAGVLRRSGAGTQETWLVDVERLDQVQLPLTVADAVNARISALTSSERTLLEHAALMGGVFWLGGLVALQRRDAHGLGVDATALEWERERVRSLLDDLAGRDYVLRLPDSSFPKEDEYVFKHNLEREALSALLPADLGRQGHTVIADWLTLQGSTRHHEDHLLSLARHLEKGGNLMAAAGQFLLAGDMAREHIANLTAAECYARALELFAQTGSGLANDRLRAHHHHGDVLERLGRNDEALACFESMVQVAARLGALDKTGAAHGRVGRLMRDLGRLDEGEERLREALSLFEKSRDERGVASTLDDLGKVAWRRGDYPSALDVMGRALTMRQRLGDRRSIALSLNNLGLVHHDTGAFRRAIELFESALKIRREIGDLVGLSATLNNLGTLAQDQKDDARARELFEEALAVAKETGNRNRIAMVLTNLGYTHHKAGDDAKAIETLKQAESLADELGDKLSLAEALRGLGKAYLARGESTRARECIGRSVELFREVGGRVQEGVALRTLGESLAQGSAGGHDHDEAQVHLRASIALFEAIGNDIELAKSCRVLAEMLRAQSVLTINLSAEEEAKALDARAETTFAKVRGSTPDFDRALGRTPLVDPNLTKPDLS
;
A
#
# COMPACT_ATOMS: atom_id res chain seq x y z
N MET A 1 -26.75 22.50 -13.61
CA MET A 1 -25.36 22.72 -14.08
C MET A 1 -24.46 22.45 -12.88
N PRO A 2 -23.51 21.57 -12.90
CA PRO A 2 -22.60 21.38 -11.78
C PRO A 2 -21.76 22.66 -11.64
N SER A 3 -21.76 23.23 -10.44
CA SER A 3 -20.93 24.38 -10.09
C SER A 3 -19.46 23.96 -10.24
N THR A 4 -18.76 24.58 -11.18
CA THR A 4 -17.29 24.56 -11.24
C THR A 4 -16.75 24.95 -9.84
N PRO A 5 -15.71 24.24 -9.33
CA PRO A 5 -15.04 24.70 -8.11
C PRO A 5 -14.61 26.16 -8.31
N PRO A 6 -14.71 27.02 -7.28
CA PRO A 6 -14.36 28.42 -7.42
C PRO A 6 -12.93 28.52 -7.97
N PRO A 7 -12.68 29.40 -8.94
CA PRO A 7 -11.35 29.60 -9.45
C PRO A 7 -10.45 30.02 -8.29
N LEU A 8 -9.27 29.38 -8.17
CA LEU A 8 -8.20 29.90 -7.32
C LEU A 8 -8.03 31.37 -7.71
N SER A 9 -8.37 32.25 -6.80
CA SER A 9 -8.51 33.67 -7.11
C SER A 9 -7.16 34.22 -7.56
N THR A 10 -7.22 34.84 -8.68
CA THR A 10 -6.21 35.78 -9.17
C THR A 10 -6.48 37.16 -8.57
N ILE A 11 -5.45 37.98 -8.47
CA ILE A 11 -5.66 39.41 -8.29
C ILE A 11 -6.58 39.83 -9.44
N PRO A 12 -7.70 40.50 -9.17
CA PRO A 12 -8.59 40.92 -10.23
C PRO A 12 -7.83 41.71 -11.29
N GLY A 13 -7.89 41.27 -12.56
CA GLY A 13 -7.21 41.95 -13.67
C GLY A 13 -5.88 41.32 -14.11
N LEU A 14 -5.36 40.28 -13.47
CA LEU A 14 -4.11 39.61 -13.93
C LEU A 14 -4.33 38.59 -15.02
N PRO A 15 -3.49 38.57 -16.07
CA PRO A 15 -3.59 37.62 -17.15
C PRO A 15 -3.27 36.18 -16.72
N HIS A 16 -4.00 35.20 -17.28
CA HIS A 16 -3.91 33.78 -16.96
C HIS A 16 -2.88 33.00 -17.77
N ASP A 17 -2.10 33.67 -18.62
CA ASP A 17 -1.17 33.01 -19.53
C ASP A 17 0.12 32.56 -18.81
N LEU A 18 0.45 31.30 -18.95
CA LEU A 18 1.69 30.73 -18.39
C LEU A 18 2.89 31.16 -19.25
N LEU A 19 3.89 31.77 -18.61
CA LEU A 19 5.13 32.23 -19.26
C LEU A 19 6.30 31.31 -18.94
N GLY A 20 7.22 31.16 -19.90
CA GLY A 20 8.50 30.50 -19.69
C GLY A 20 8.44 28.99 -19.47
N ARG A 21 7.31 28.33 -19.75
CA ARG A 21 7.11 26.87 -19.52
C ARG A 21 6.76 26.11 -20.81
N GLY A 22 7.23 26.61 -21.94
CA GLY A 22 7.03 26.01 -23.26
C GLY A 22 7.55 24.58 -23.37
N PRO A 23 8.76 24.26 -22.90
CA PRO A 23 9.33 22.92 -22.98
C PRO A 23 8.51 21.89 -22.20
N GLU A 24 8.08 22.20 -20.96
CA GLU A 24 7.31 21.31 -20.12
C GLU A 24 5.90 21.06 -20.69
N LEU A 25 5.29 22.08 -21.29
CA LEU A 25 4.01 21.95 -21.96
C LEU A 25 4.12 21.14 -23.26
N PHE A 26 5.19 21.32 -24.03
CA PHE A 26 5.46 20.52 -25.22
C PHE A 26 5.67 19.04 -24.89
N ASP A 27 6.44 18.74 -23.85
CA ASP A 27 6.64 17.39 -23.35
C ASP A 27 5.33 16.76 -22.90
N PHE A 28 4.46 17.51 -22.22
CA PHE A 28 3.13 17.04 -21.83
C PHE A 28 2.27 16.74 -23.09
N ASP A 29 2.19 17.66 -24.04
CA ASP A 29 1.40 17.48 -25.26
C ASP A 29 1.88 16.24 -26.04
N ARG A 30 3.20 16.01 -26.11
CA ARG A 30 3.78 14.82 -26.73
C ARG A 30 3.37 13.55 -26.00
N LEU A 31 3.52 13.49 -24.68
CA LEU A 31 3.13 12.34 -23.86
C LEU A 31 1.62 12.08 -23.94
N ALA A 32 0.81 13.12 -23.90
CA ALA A 32 -0.64 13.01 -24.02
C ALA A 32 -1.06 12.40 -25.38
N ASN A 33 -0.40 12.79 -26.47
CA ASN A 33 -0.68 12.24 -27.79
C ASN A 33 -0.17 10.80 -27.96
N GLU A 34 1.06 10.50 -27.49
CA GLU A 34 1.66 9.17 -27.60
C GLU A 34 0.94 8.13 -26.72
N ARG A 35 0.44 8.54 -25.56
CA ARG A 35 -0.05 7.67 -24.49
C ARG A 35 -1.56 7.80 -24.21
N ALA A 36 -2.31 8.51 -25.02
CA ALA A 36 -3.74 8.76 -24.82
C ALA A 36 -4.58 7.49 -24.56
N ARG A 37 -4.14 6.33 -25.09
CA ARG A 37 -4.84 5.05 -24.98
C ARG A 37 -4.28 4.13 -23.88
N THR A 38 -3.04 4.33 -23.44
CA THR A 38 -2.34 3.44 -22.50
C THR A 38 -2.22 4.04 -21.09
N GLY A 39 -2.50 5.35 -20.97
CA GLY A 39 -2.37 6.08 -19.72
C GLY A 39 -0.91 6.37 -19.32
N PHE A 40 -0.72 7.38 -18.49
CA PHE A 40 0.58 7.71 -17.90
C PHE A 40 0.42 8.59 -16.66
N GLY A 41 1.48 8.66 -15.84
CA GLY A 41 1.62 9.60 -14.73
C GLY A 41 2.67 10.68 -15.05
N LEU A 42 2.43 11.91 -14.63
CA LEU A 42 3.39 13.01 -14.66
C LEU A 42 3.39 13.72 -13.31
N THR A 43 4.56 13.81 -12.70
CA THR A 43 4.72 14.58 -11.44
C THR A 43 5.64 15.75 -11.66
N VAL A 44 5.14 16.94 -11.36
CA VAL A 44 5.87 18.21 -11.42
C VAL A 44 6.43 18.50 -10.02
N ILE A 45 7.75 18.48 -9.87
CA ILE A 45 8.43 18.74 -8.60
C ILE A 45 9.13 20.11 -8.67
N GLY A 46 9.12 20.85 -7.58
CA GLY A 46 9.84 22.11 -7.47
C GLY A 46 9.59 22.83 -6.16
N SER A 47 10.39 23.87 -5.91
CA SER A 47 10.29 24.69 -4.70
C SER A 47 8.95 25.42 -4.58
N ALA A 48 8.69 25.99 -3.40
CA ALA A 48 7.51 26.82 -3.17
C ALA A 48 7.52 28.05 -4.09
N GLY A 49 6.36 28.40 -4.65
CA GLY A 49 6.20 29.56 -5.54
C GLY A 49 6.70 29.37 -6.99
N ILE A 50 7.34 28.27 -7.35
CA ILE A 50 7.97 28.05 -8.66
C ILE A 50 6.99 27.89 -9.84
N GLY A 51 5.69 27.86 -9.57
CA GLY A 51 4.65 27.80 -10.62
C GLY A 51 4.09 26.41 -10.92
N LYS A 52 4.22 25.41 -10.03
CA LYS A 52 3.67 24.05 -10.21
C LYS A 52 2.17 24.04 -10.52
N THR A 53 1.38 24.67 -9.65
CA THR A 53 -0.07 24.79 -9.79
C THR A 53 -0.48 25.48 -11.10
N ALA A 54 0.25 26.52 -11.50
CA ALA A 54 0.01 27.23 -12.76
C ALA A 54 0.27 26.34 -13.97
N LEU A 55 1.37 25.55 -13.93
CA LEU A 55 1.70 24.60 -15.00
C LEU A 55 0.65 23.49 -15.09
N LEU A 56 0.22 22.90 -13.96
CA LEU A 56 -0.85 21.90 -13.97
C LEU A 56 -2.15 22.44 -14.57
N LYS A 57 -2.55 23.68 -14.20
CA LYS A 57 -3.74 24.33 -14.79
C LYS A 57 -3.60 24.55 -16.29
N ALA A 58 -2.43 24.95 -16.76
CA ALA A 58 -2.18 25.16 -18.19
C ALA A 58 -2.24 23.84 -18.97
N MET A 59 -1.68 22.74 -18.42
CA MET A 59 -1.81 21.39 -18.99
C MET A 59 -3.28 20.96 -19.10
N LEU A 60 -4.07 21.18 -18.03
CA LEU A 60 -5.49 20.89 -18.02
C LEU A 60 -6.29 21.73 -19.01
N SER A 61 -5.96 23.01 -19.16
CA SER A 61 -6.62 23.92 -20.11
C SER A 61 -6.34 23.52 -21.55
N ARG A 62 -5.08 23.13 -21.86
CA ARG A 62 -4.71 22.62 -23.20
C ARG A 62 -5.43 21.35 -23.56
N SER A 63 -5.59 20.42 -22.62
CA SER A 63 -6.31 19.17 -22.85
C SER A 63 -7.80 19.40 -23.19
N ARG A 64 -8.37 20.53 -22.77
CA ARG A 64 -9.75 20.93 -23.06
C ARG A 64 -9.93 21.73 -24.36
N ALA A 65 -8.86 22.31 -24.88
CA ALA A 65 -8.93 23.15 -26.07
C ALA A 65 -9.23 22.29 -27.31
N GLY A 66 -10.42 22.45 -27.90
CA GLY A 66 -10.78 21.87 -29.20
C GLY A 66 -11.87 20.79 -29.22
N ALA A 67 -12.51 20.48 -28.08
CA ALA A 67 -13.61 19.52 -28.06
C ALA A 67 -14.83 20.11 -27.34
N ASP A 68 -16.01 19.98 -27.92
CA ASP A 68 -17.29 20.35 -27.28
C ASP A 68 -17.55 19.48 -26.03
N ASP A 69 -17.08 18.20 -26.04
CA ASP A 69 -17.00 17.28 -24.91
C ASP A 69 -15.52 17.04 -24.56
N GLY A 70 -14.92 17.91 -23.74
CA GLY A 70 -13.52 17.78 -23.29
C GLY A 70 -13.29 16.57 -22.37
N PRO A 71 -12.01 16.26 -22.05
CA PRO A 71 -11.67 15.15 -21.16
C PRO A 71 -12.34 15.32 -19.79
N ARG A 72 -12.71 14.19 -19.16
CA ARG A 72 -13.23 14.22 -17.80
C ARG A 72 -12.11 14.63 -16.84
N LEU A 73 -12.36 15.66 -16.05
CA LEU A 73 -11.43 16.14 -15.04
C LEU A 73 -11.87 15.74 -13.65
N LEU A 74 -11.00 15.04 -12.93
CA LEU A 74 -11.10 14.74 -11.50
C LEU A 74 -9.95 15.46 -10.81
N SER A 75 -10.21 16.55 -10.11
CA SER A 75 -9.17 17.36 -9.47
C SER A 75 -9.35 17.45 -7.96
N ALA A 76 -8.24 17.37 -7.23
CA ALA A 76 -8.19 17.59 -5.80
C ALA A 76 -6.84 18.18 -5.41
N ALA A 77 -6.78 18.88 -4.26
CA ALA A 77 -5.53 19.25 -3.60
C ALA A 77 -5.35 18.42 -2.34
N ALA A 78 -4.13 17.99 -2.06
CA ALA A 78 -3.79 17.39 -0.79
C ALA A 78 -3.74 18.47 0.29
N ARG A 79 -3.92 18.08 1.55
CA ARG A 79 -3.98 19.00 2.68
C ARG A 79 -3.03 18.56 3.79
N PRO A 80 -2.34 19.49 4.46
CA PRO A 80 -1.54 19.16 5.62
C PRO A 80 -2.38 18.49 6.72
N ASN A 81 -1.88 17.38 7.25
CA ASN A 81 -2.57 16.58 8.27
C ASN A 81 -3.94 16.05 7.82
N ASP A 82 -4.04 15.70 6.56
CA ASP A 82 -5.26 15.11 5.98
C ASP A 82 -5.64 13.80 6.69
N ARG A 83 -6.90 13.45 6.57
CA ARG A 83 -7.41 12.17 7.08
C ARG A 83 -6.86 10.99 6.28
N THR A 84 -6.96 9.81 6.84
CA THR A 84 -6.74 8.56 6.09
C THR A 84 -7.65 8.53 4.87
N PHE A 85 -7.07 8.31 3.70
CA PHE A 85 -7.74 8.42 2.40
C PHE A 85 -8.32 9.80 2.06
N GLY A 86 -7.89 10.87 2.73
CA GLY A 86 -8.49 12.19 2.55
C GLY A 86 -8.39 12.73 1.13
N LEU A 87 -7.22 12.61 0.52
CA LEU A 87 -7.03 13.00 -0.88
C LEU A 87 -7.89 12.15 -1.83
N LEU A 88 -7.81 10.81 -1.71
CA LEU A 88 -8.57 9.90 -2.56
C LEU A 88 -10.08 10.06 -2.36
N GLY A 89 -10.51 10.28 -1.13
CA GLY A 89 -11.91 10.57 -0.82
C GLY A 89 -12.44 11.80 -1.54
N ARG A 90 -11.66 12.91 -1.60
CA ARG A 90 -12.03 14.11 -2.37
C ARG A 90 -12.14 13.82 -3.87
N ILE A 91 -11.18 13.08 -4.43
CA ILE A 91 -11.23 12.68 -5.85
C ILE A 91 -12.51 11.88 -6.15
N LEU A 92 -12.81 10.88 -5.31
CA LEU A 92 -14.01 10.05 -5.50
C LEU A 92 -15.31 10.83 -5.25
N ARG A 93 -15.36 11.77 -4.30
CA ARG A 93 -16.50 12.66 -4.09
C ARG A 93 -16.80 13.49 -5.35
N VAL A 94 -15.76 14.05 -5.98
CA VAL A 94 -15.91 14.74 -7.28
C VAL A 94 -16.46 13.79 -8.34
N ARG A 95 -15.92 12.56 -8.42
CA ARG A 95 -16.36 11.56 -9.42
C ARG A 95 -17.81 11.13 -9.20
N PHE A 96 -18.21 10.94 -7.97
CA PHE A 96 -19.58 10.56 -7.62
C PHE A 96 -20.54 11.76 -7.53
N ALA A 97 -20.07 12.97 -7.81
CA ALA A 97 -20.83 14.23 -7.69
C ALA A 97 -21.53 14.37 -6.32
N LEU A 98 -20.86 13.95 -5.24
CA LEU A 98 -21.39 14.09 -3.88
C LEU A 98 -21.29 15.55 -3.47
N VAL A 99 -22.43 16.21 -3.39
CA VAL A 99 -22.57 17.60 -2.94
C VAL A 99 -23.04 17.66 -1.49
N ASP A 100 -22.82 18.82 -0.85
CA ASP A 100 -23.24 19.07 0.51
C ASP A 100 -24.76 19.02 0.67
N GLY A 101 -25.20 18.58 1.86
CA GLY A 101 -26.62 18.52 2.19
C GLY A 101 -27.31 17.23 1.75
N LEU A 102 -26.63 16.30 1.06
CA LEU A 102 -27.17 14.98 0.81
C LEU A 102 -27.33 14.18 2.11
N THR A 103 -28.44 13.50 2.25
CA THR A 103 -28.60 12.49 3.30
C THR A 103 -27.70 11.28 3.02
N ASP A 104 -27.38 10.48 4.04
CA ASP A 104 -26.55 9.28 3.86
C ASP A 104 -27.18 8.27 2.89
N ASP A 105 -28.51 8.21 2.83
CA ASP A 105 -29.23 7.35 1.87
C ASP A 105 -29.11 7.84 0.43
N GLU A 106 -29.21 9.14 0.21
CA GLU A 106 -29.01 9.76 -1.10
C GLU A 106 -27.57 9.59 -1.57
N ALA A 107 -26.58 9.84 -0.69
CA ALA A 107 -25.18 9.62 -0.99
C ALA A 107 -24.89 8.14 -1.33
N ARG A 108 -25.43 7.20 -0.56
CA ARG A 108 -25.34 5.76 -0.87
C ARG A 108 -25.94 5.40 -2.21
N ALA A 109 -27.12 5.94 -2.52
CA ALA A 109 -27.80 5.68 -3.79
C ALA A 109 -26.99 6.23 -4.98
N GLN A 110 -26.40 7.42 -4.82
CA GLN A 110 -25.61 8.07 -5.85
C GLN A 110 -24.30 7.32 -6.13
N VAL A 111 -23.55 6.92 -5.09
CA VAL A 111 -22.35 6.09 -5.24
C VAL A 111 -22.70 4.76 -5.90
N ARG A 112 -23.75 4.09 -5.43
CA ARG A 112 -24.24 2.83 -6.00
C ARG A 112 -24.55 2.94 -7.49
N SER A 113 -25.30 3.96 -7.89
CA SER A 113 -25.66 4.20 -9.31
C SER A 113 -24.45 4.36 -10.23
N VAL A 114 -23.34 4.94 -9.74
CA VAL A 114 -22.11 5.06 -10.53
C VAL A 114 -21.37 3.73 -10.58
N VAL A 115 -21.26 3.03 -9.44
CA VAL A 115 -20.57 1.74 -9.35
C VAL A 115 -21.28 0.68 -10.20
N GLU A 116 -22.62 0.63 -10.21
CA GLU A 116 -23.42 -0.28 -11.04
C GLU A 116 -23.24 -0.05 -12.54
N ARG A 117 -22.87 1.16 -12.95
CA ARG A 117 -22.50 1.43 -14.37
C ARG A 117 -21.12 0.90 -14.74
N VAL A 118 -20.20 0.84 -13.78
CA VAL A 118 -18.80 0.46 -13.99
C VAL A 118 -18.60 -1.04 -13.83
N TYR A 119 -19.32 -1.68 -12.92
CA TYR A 119 -19.17 -3.09 -12.58
C TYR A 119 -20.44 -3.90 -12.79
N ASP A 120 -20.27 -5.21 -13.03
CA ASP A 120 -21.36 -6.18 -13.02
C ASP A 120 -21.95 -6.35 -11.61
N ASP A 121 -23.26 -6.64 -11.50
CA ASP A 121 -24.01 -6.73 -10.24
C ASP A 121 -23.34 -7.50 -9.11
N ARG A 122 -22.58 -8.55 -9.44
CA ARG A 122 -21.91 -9.41 -8.42
C ARG A 122 -20.83 -8.69 -7.64
N LYS A 123 -20.15 -7.69 -8.23
CA LYS A 123 -19.03 -6.96 -7.62
C LYS A 123 -19.45 -5.66 -6.93
N VAL A 124 -20.62 -5.15 -7.23
CA VAL A 124 -21.10 -3.85 -6.74
C VAL A 124 -21.05 -3.76 -5.21
N GLY A 125 -21.55 -4.79 -4.51
CA GLY A 125 -21.56 -4.80 -3.04
C GLY A 125 -20.16 -4.74 -2.40
N ASP A 126 -19.19 -5.45 -2.98
CA ASP A 126 -17.81 -5.48 -2.49
C ASP A 126 -17.13 -4.13 -2.72
N VAL A 127 -17.27 -3.54 -3.91
CA VAL A 127 -16.73 -2.22 -4.27
C VAL A 127 -17.30 -1.14 -3.35
N LEU A 128 -18.62 -1.13 -3.14
CA LEU A 128 -19.28 -0.17 -2.25
C LEU A 128 -18.73 -0.26 -0.82
N ARG A 129 -18.54 -1.47 -0.31
CA ARG A 129 -18.01 -1.69 1.05
C ARG A 129 -16.56 -1.22 1.17
N LEU A 130 -15.72 -1.43 0.14
CA LEU A 130 -14.33 -0.95 0.11
C LEU A 130 -14.21 0.57 -0.03
N PHE A 131 -15.13 1.20 -0.77
CA PHE A 131 -15.16 2.66 -0.90
C PHE A 131 -15.77 3.37 0.31
N GLY A 132 -16.53 2.66 1.14
CA GLY A 132 -17.16 3.21 2.33
C GLY A 132 -16.20 3.99 3.23
N PRO A 133 -15.11 3.39 3.74
CA PRO A 133 -14.11 4.08 4.56
C PRO A 133 -13.46 5.28 3.86
N ILE A 134 -13.22 5.18 2.55
CA ILE A 134 -12.62 6.27 1.76
C ILE A 134 -13.57 7.47 1.67
N LEU A 135 -14.87 7.22 1.51
CA LEU A 135 -15.89 8.25 1.36
C LEU A 135 -16.48 8.74 2.69
N GLY A 136 -16.24 8.01 3.79
CA GLY A 136 -16.91 8.23 5.07
C GLY A 136 -18.40 7.86 5.04
N ILE A 137 -18.78 6.84 4.26
CA ILE A 137 -20.15 6.36 4.08
C ILE A 137 -20.22 4.87 4.45
N GLU A 138 -21.12 4.49 5.34
CA GLU A 138 -21.29 3.08 5.71
C GLU A 138 -22.11 2.32 4.66
N PHE A 139 -21.59 1.16 4.23
CA PHE A 139 -22.27 0.20 3.37
C PHE A 139 -22.39 -1.16 4.07
N PRO A 140 -23.41 -1.98 3.73
CA PRO A 140 -23.58 -3.31 4.30
C PRO A 140 -22.33 -4.19 4.12
N SER A 141 -22.09 -5.10 5.07
CA SER A 141 -20.96 -6.03 4.99
C SER A 141 -21.12 -7.02 3.82
N SER A 142 -20.02 -7.26 3.11
CA SER A 142 -19.93 -8.22 2.02
C SER A 142 -19.54 -9.61 2.55
N PRO A 143 -20.09 -10.72 2.02
CA PRO A 143 -19.64 -12.07 2.35
C PRO A 143 -18.16 -12.29 2.04
N LEU A 144 -17.67 -11.76 0.93
CA LEU A 144 -16.26 -11.82 0.52
C LEU A 144 -15.36 -11.17 1.56
N LEU A 145 -15.62 -9.93 1.95
CA LEU A 145 -14.79 -9.20 2.92
C LEU A 145 -14.78 -9.86 4.29
N ARG A 146 -15.91 -10.44 4.71
CA ARG A 146 -15.96 -11.27 5.94
C ARG A 146 -15.04 -12.49 5.85
N SER A 147 -14.95 -13.13 4.70
CA SER A 147 -14.04 -14.27 4.49
C SER A 147 -12.56 -13.85 4.56
N LEU A 148 -12.26 -12.60 4.20
CA LEU A 148 -10.92 -12.03 4.19
C LEU A 148 -10.49 -11.40 5.54
N GLU A 149 -11.38 -11.32 6.55
CA GLU A 149 -11.03 -10.72 7.87
C GLU A 149 -9.79 -11.36 8.51
N ALA A 150 -9.51 -12.62 8.23
CA ALA A 150 -8.33 -13.34 8.71
C ALA A 150 -7.12 -13.27 7.75
N ASP A 151 -7.25 -12.61 6.60
CA ASP A 151 -6.19 -12.41 5.62
C ASP A 151 -6.06 -10.93 5.20
N PRO A 152 -5.40 -10.14 6.04
CA PRO A 152 -5.26 -8.70 5.82
C PRO A 152 -4.45 -8.32 4.57
N ALA A 153 -3.51 -9.17 4.15
CA ALA A 153 -2.74 -8.93 2.92
C ALA A 153 -3.67 -8.97 1.69
N SER A 154 -4.56 -9.95 1.66
CA SER A 154 -5.60 -10.02 0.61
C SER A 154 -6.58 -8.86 0.68
N GLN A 155 -6.94 -8.37 1.87
CA GLN A 155 -7.78 -7.18 2.02
C GLN A 155 -7.12 -5.93 1.44
N GLN A 156 -5.85 -5.68 1.78
CA GLN A 156 -5.11 -4.53 1.26
C GLN A 156 -4.99 -4.59 -0.26
N PHE A 157 -4.65 -5.76 -0.77
CA PHE A 157 -4.57 -5.96 -2.21
C PHE A 157 -5.94 -5.77 -2.91
N LEU A 158 -7.02 -6.30 -2.33
CA LEU A 158 -8.37 -6.12 -2.88
C LEU A 158 -8.74 -4.64 -2.93
N LEU A 159 -8.41 -3.86 -1.90
CA LEU A 159 -8.60 -2.41 -1.90
C LEU A 159 -7.80 -1.74 -3.03
N GLN A 160 -6.50 -2.02 -3.15
CA GLN A 160 -5.63 -1.47 -4.19
C GLN A 160 -6.13 -1.81 -5.59
N SER A 161 -6.44 -3.09 -5.82
CA SER A 161 -6.93 -3.56 -7.12
C SER A 161 -8.32 -3.02 -7.47
N THR A 162 -9.18 -2.83 -6.48
CA THR A 162 -10.53 -2.26 -6.68
C THR A 162 -10.46 -0.79 -7.04
N VAL A 163 -9.63 0.00 -6.35
CA VAL A 163 -9.44 1.42 -6.66
C VAL A 163 -8.84 1.58 -8.06
N ARG A 164 -7.80 0.81 -8.39
CA ARG A 164 -7.19 0.81 -9.72
C ARG A 164 -8.22 0.43 -10.80
N SER A 165 -8.85 -0.72 -10.66
CA SER A 165 -9.83 -1.24 -11.61
C SER A 165 -11.02 -0.29 -11.81
N PHE A 166 -11.44 0.42 -10.77
CA PHE A 166 -12.49 1.43 -10.88
C PHE A 166 -12.07 2.56 -11.81
N PHE A 167 -10.89 3.14 -11.61
CA PHE A 167 -10.40 4.21 -12.47
C PHE A 167 -10.15 3.74 -13.92
N GLU A 168 -9.65 2.53 -14.14
CA GLU A 168 -9.46 1.93 -15.47
C GLU A 168 -10.77 1.78 -16.22
N LEU A 169 -11.74 1.10 -15.61
CA LEU A 169 -13.03 0.81 -16.24
C LEU A 169 -13.84 2.09 -16.47
N ASP A 170 -13.84 2.99 -15.49
CA ASP A 170 -14.53 4.26 -15.58
C ASP A 170 -13.93 5.18 -16.67
N ALA A 171 -12.59 5.22 -16.78
CA ALA A 171 -11.90 5.95 -17.85
C ALA A 171 -12.15 5.31 -19.22
N ALA A 172 -12.13 3.98 -19.31
CA ALA A 172 -12.43 3.26 -20.55
C ALA A 172 -13.86 3.50 -21.04
N GLN A 173 -14.85 3.49 -20.13
CA GLN A 173 -16.24 3.81 -20.47
C GLN A 173 -16.41 5.26 -20.93
N HIS A 174 -15.74 6.20 -20.27
CA HIS A 174 -15.76 7.60 -20.69
C HIS A 174 -15.17 7.75 -22.10
N ALA A 175 -14.01 7.16 -22.35
CA ALA A 175 -13.36 7.20 -23.65
C ALA A 175 -14.17 6.51 -24.74
N ALA A 176 -14.87 5.43 -24.44
CA ALA A 176 -15.77 4.77 -25.37
C ALA A 176 -16.98 5.66 -25.76
N ALA A 177 -17.47 6.47 -24.82
CA ALA A 177 -18.60 7.36 -25.04
C ALA A 177 -18.23 8.69 -25.75
N THR A 178 -17.03 9.24 -25.41
CA THR A 178 -16.65 10.60 -25.83
C THR A 178 -15.41 10.67 -26.73
N GLY A 179 -14.64 9.59 -26.82
CA GLY A 179 -13.32 9.56 -27.45
C GLY A 179 -12.21 10.23 -26.63
N GLN A 180 -12.49 10.67 -25.39
CA GLN A 180 -11.60 11.49 -24.56
C GLN A 180 -11.10 10.72 -23.32
N ALA A 181 -9.86 11.02 -22.89
CA ALA A 181 -9.26 10.44 -21.69
C ALA A 181 -9.87 11.01 -20.40
N THR A 182 -9.64 10.34 -19.28
CA THR A 182 -9.89 10.86 -17.93
C THR A 182 -8.59 11.43 -17.37
N LEU A 183 -8.64 12.71 -16.91
CA LEU A 183 -7.53 13.41 -16.28
C LEU A 183 -7.76 13.44 -14.77
N LEU A 184 -6.82 12.91 -14.02
CA LEU A 184 -6.79 12.96 -12.56
C LEU A 184 -5.67 13.93 -12.16
N ALA A 185 -6.05 15.10 -11.61
CA ALA A 185 -5.10 16.15 -11.26
C ALA A 185 -5.02 16.35 -9.75
N VAL A 186 -3.83 16.26 -9.19
CA VAL A 186 -3.58 16.40 -7.75
C VAL A 186 -2.54 17.47 -7.52
N ASP A 187 -2.91 18.49 -6.77
CA ASP A 187 -1.96 19.52 -6.33
C ASP A 187 -1.48 19.23 -4.91
N ASP A 188 -0.23 19.68 -4.61
CA ASP A 188 0.44 19.50 -3.33
C ASP A 188 0.45 18.05 -2.79
N ILE A 189 0.59 17.05 -3.66
CA ILE A 189 0.51 15.63 -3.28
C ILE A 189 1.50 15.22 -2.17
N HIS A 190 2.57 15.97 -1.94
CA HIS A 190 3.53 15.76 -0.85
C HIS A 190 2.88 15.93 0.55
N GLU A 191 1.76 16.64 0.65
CA GLU A 191 0.97 16.80 1.86
C GLU A 191 -0.07 15.68 2.07
N ALA A 192 -0.25 14.79 1.09
CA ALA A 192 -1.26 13.74 1.17
C ALA A 192 -0.97 12.75 2.30
N ASP A 193 -2.02 12.14 2.81
CA ASP A 193 -1.93 11.04 3.77
C ASP A 193 -1.27 9.79 3.15
N ALA A 194 -0.62 8.99 4.00
CA ALA A 194 0.17 7.84 3.56
C ALA A 194 -0.67 6.79 2.79
N ALA A 195 -1.92 6.58 3.21
CA ALA A 195 -2.80 5.60 2.57
C ALA A 195 -3.25 6.06 1.18
N SER A 196 -3.56 7.36 1.00
CA SER A 196 -3.82 7.94 -0.33
C SER A 196 -2.59 7.87 -1.25
N LEU A 197 -1.39 8.17 -0.72
CA LEU A 197 -0.15 8.05 -1.49
C LEU A 197 0.09 6.62 -1.99
N GLU A 198 -0.13 5.63 -1.14
CA GLU A 198 0.04 4.22 -1.50
C GLU A 198 -0.93 3.79 -2.60
N LEU A 199 -2.21 4.16 -2.49
CA LEU A 199 -3.22 3.84 -3.50
C LEU A 199 -2.98 4.58 -4.82
N MET A 200 -2.61 5.85 -4.76
CA MET A 200 -2.27 6.63 -5.96
C MET A 200 -1.01 6.09 -6.65
N ALA A 201 0.01 5.70 -5.88
CA ALA A 201 1.20 5.05 -6.39
C ALA A 201 0.85 3.74 -7.12
N HIS A 202 -0.05 2.93 -6.54
CA HIS A 202 -0.53 1.70 -7.17
C HIS A 202 -1.29 1.98 -8.48
N VAL A 203 -2.13 3.01 -8.51
CA VAL A 203 -2.83 3.44 -9.74
C VAL A 203 -1.84 3.86 -10.82
N ILE A 204 -0.86 4.71 -10.51
CA ILE A 204 0.15 5.17 -11.48
C ILE A 204 0.96 4.01 -12.04
N ALA A 205 1.39 3.08 -11.17
CA ALA A 205 2.25 1.97 -11.56
C ALA A 205 1.53 0.94 -12.45
N HIS A 206 0.24 0.71 -12.22
CA HIS A 206 -0.43 -0.47 -12.76
C HIS A 206 -1.71 -0.18 -13.55
N ALA A 207 -2.26 1.06 -13.54
CA ALA A 207 -3.48 1.35 -14.28
C ALA A 207 -3.24 1.31 -15.79
N GLU A 208 -4.16 0.65 -16.49
CA GLU A 208 -4.18 0.57 -17.94
C GLU A 208 -5.36 1.37 -18.52
N GLY A 209 -5.22 1.82 -19.79
CA GLY A 209 -6.29 2.53 -20.47
C GLY A 209 -6.13 4.05 -20.45
N PRO A 210 -7.17 4.81 -20.85
CA PRO A 210 -7.11 6.24 -21.11
C PRO A 210 -7.19 7.09 -19.82
N LEU A 211 -6.29 6.82 -18.88
CA LEU A 211 -6.16 7.53 -17.59
C LEU A 211 -4.83 8.28 -17.52
N VAL A 212 -4.87 9.59 -17.30
CA VAL A 212 -3.70 10.44 -17.12
C VAL A 212 -3.70 10.99 -15.70
N VAL A 213 -2.61 10.78 -14.96
CA VAL A 213 -2.44 11.30 -13.59
C VAL A 213 -1.42 12.44 -13.60
N LEU A 214 -1.85 13.64 -13.19
CA LEU A 214 -1.00 14.82 -13.07
C LEU A 214 -0.86 15.17 -11.59
N ALA A 215 0.37 15.30 -11.10
CA ALA A 215 0.63 15.63 -9.70
C ALA A 215 1.61 16.81 -9.56
N GLY A 216 1.32 17.72 -8.62
CA GLY A 216 2.24 18.77 -8.19
C GLY A 216 2.82 18.43 -6.82
N ALA A 217 4.16 18.52 -6.66
CA ALA A 217 4.83 18.18 -5.41
C ALA A 217 6.01 19.09 -5.09
N ARG A 218 6.44 19.10 -3.83
CA ARG A 218 7.78 19.53 -3.42
C ARG A 218 8.71 18.31 -3.39
N SER A 219 10.02 18.56 -3.34
CA SER A 219 11.07 17.52 -3.27
C SER A 219 10.93 16.60 -2.06
N GLU A 220 10.32 17.07 -0.97
CA GLU A 220 10.05 16.30 0.24
C GLU A 220 9.22 15.05 -0.01
N LEU A 221 8.42 15.00 -1.09
CA LEU A 221 7.67 13.80 -1.49
C LEU A 221 8.58 12.60 -1.67
N LEU A 222 9.71 12.77 -2.36
CA LEU A 222 10.64 11.66 -2.65
C LEU A 222 11.39 11.19 -1.40
N ALA A 223 11.63 12.07 -0.43
CA ALA A 223 12.21 11.70 0.85
C ALA A 223 11.20 10.95 1.73
N ARG A 224 9.93 11.41 1.76
CA ARG A 224 8.86 10.81 2.54
C ARG A 224 8.35 9.49 1.95
N PHE A 225 8.30 9.40 0.62
CA PHE A 225 7.77 8.24 -0.11
C PHE A 225 8.68 7.87 -1.29
N PRO A 226 9.84 7.21 -1.04
CA PRO A 226 10.85 6.93 -2.07
C PRO A 226 10.33 6.14 -3.27
N ARG A 227 9.30 5.30 -3.08
CA ARG A 227 8.66 4.53 -4.16
C ARG A 227 8.12 5.41 -5.29
N TRP A 228 7.76 6.68 -5.00
CA TRP A 228 7.24 7.59 -6.02
C TRP A 228 8.22 7.87 -7.15
N GLY A 229 9.53 7.81 -6.86
CA GLY A 229 10.59 7.97 -7.86
C GLY A 229 11.00 6.69 -8.59
N GLN A 230 10.42 5.53 -8.24
CA GLN A 230 10.86 4.20 -8.73
C GLN A 230 9.93 3.58 -9.76
N PHE A 231 8.93 4.30 -10.25
CA PHE A 231 8.05 3.79 -11.29
C PHE A 231 8.78 3.62 -12.62
N ALA A 232 8.34 2.67 -13.43
CA ALA A 232 8.88 2.46 -14.76
C ALA A 232 8.78 3.73 -15.60
N ALA A 233 9.85 4.07 -16.34
CA ALA A 233 9.96 5.32 -17.10
C ALA A 233 8.91 5.45 -18.20
N ASP A 234 8.34 4.34 -18.64
CA ASP A 234 7.24 4.31 -19.61
C ASP A 234 5.86 4.54 -18.97
N ARG A 235 5.75 4.47 -17.65
CA ARG A 235 4.51 4.69 -16.89
C ARG A 235 4.43 6.03 -16.19
N HIS A 236 5.58 6.58 -15.78
CA HIS A 236 5.63 7.80 -14.99
C HIS A 236 6.84 8.66 -15.33
N ARG A 237 6.63 9.96 -15.37
CA ARG A 237 7.70 10.95 -15.59
C ARG A 237 7.69 12.00 -14.49
N ILE A 238 8.86 12.31 -13.98
CA ILE A 238 9.08 13.42 -13.05
C ILE A 238 9.68 14.59 -13.86
N VAL A 239 9.08 15.76 -13.71
CA VAL A 239 9.56 17.03 -14.27
C VAL A 239 9.96 17.94 -13.13
N GLU A 240 11.23 18.31 -13.07
CA GLU A 240 11.74 19.28 -12.10
C GLU A 240 11.63 20.70 -12.67
N LEU A 241 10.89 21.57 -11.95
CA LEU A 241 10.76 22.96 -12.31
C LEU A 241 11.86 23.80 -11.69
N GLY A 242 12.67 24.39 -12.55
CA GLY A 242 13.61 25.45 -12.20
C GLY A 242 13.00 26.86 -12.20
N PRO A 243 13.75 27.89 -11.81
CA PRO A 243 13.35 29.28 -11.92
C PRO A 243 13.08 29.70 -13.38
N LEU A 244 12.27 30.72 -13.57
CA LEU A 244 12.08 31.37 -14.87
C LEU A 244 13.37 31.97 -15.38
N SER A 245 13.53 32.05 -16.70
CA SER A 245 14.61 32.84 -17.29
C SER A 245 14.44 34.33 -16.94
N ALA A 246 15.50 35.12 -16.99
CA ALA A 246 15.43 36.56 -16.70
C ALA A 246 14.45 37.29 -17.65
N GLY A 247 14.36 36.86 -18.92
CA GLY A 247 13.40 37.42 -19.88
C GLY A 247 11.95 37.05 -19.52
N ASP A 248 11.67 35.76 -19.23
CA ASP A 248 10.32 35.31 -18.86
C ASP A 248 9.87 35.94 -17.53
N ALA A 249 10.81 36.16 -16.60
CA ALA A 249 10.51 36.84 -15.34
C ALA A 249 10.12 38.30 -15.55
N ALA A 250 10.88 39.02 -16.41
CA ALA A 250 10.57 40.40 -16.78
C ALA A 250 9.21 40.52 -17.51
N ASP A 251 8.95 39.60 -18.45
CA ASP A 251 7.65 39.54 -19.14
C ASP A 251 6.49 39.27 -18.19
N LEU A 252 6.73 38.45 -17.15
CA LEU A 252 5.73 38.20 -16.12
C LEU A 252 5.43 39.46 -15.34
N VAL A 253 6.44 40.20 -14.85
CA VAL A 253 6.27 41.46 -14.09
C VAL A 253 5.60 42.52 -14.96
N ALA A 254 6.06 42.69 -16.21
CA ALA A 254 5.44 43.66 -17.14
C ALA A 254 3.93 43.37 -17.36
N ARG A 255 3.57 42.09 -17.47
CA ARG A 255 2.14 41.71 -17.56
C ARG A 255 1.38 41.94 -16.24
N LEU A 256 1.99 41.68 -15.10
CA LEU A 256 1.40 41.95 -13.79
C LEU A 256 1.15 43.47 -13.58
N LEU A 257 2.01 44.31 -14.14
CA LEU A 257 1.92 45.77 -14.07
C LEU A 257 1.23 46.39 -15.29
N SER A 258 0.58 45.61 -16.15
CA SER A 258 -0.03 46.06 -17.42
C SER A 258 -1.08 47.14 -17.27
N LEU A 259 -1.60 47.38 -16.07
CA LEU A 259 -2.55 48.44 -15.75
C LEU A 259 -1.88 49.73 -15.27
N VAL A 260 -0.56 49.72 -15.08
CA VAL A 260 0.24 50.95 -14.78
C VAL A 260 0.45 51.72 -16.07
N THR A 261 0.24 53.02 -16.02
CA THR A 261 0.30 53.92 -17.19
C THR A 261 1.65 54.64 -17.32
N ASP A 262 2.54 54.48 -16.37
CA ASP A 262 3.89 55.09 -16.35
C ASP A 262 4.93 54.03 -16.70
N ASP A 263 5.43 54.06 -17.93
CA ASP A 263 6.38 53.08 -18.46
C ASP A 263 7.73 53.08 -17.72
N ASP A 264 8.24 54.26 -17.33
CA ASP A 264 9.50 54.40 -16.60
C ASP A 264 9.40 53.74 -15.20
N ALA A 265 8.26 53.93 -14.52
CA ALA A 265 7.98 53.31 -13.24
C ALA A 265 7.81 51.79 -13.36
N VAL A 266 7.24 51.29 -14.47
CA VAL A 266 7.13 49.85 -14.74
C VAL A 266 8.50 49.22 -14.90
N ASP A 267 9.41 49.87 -15.63
CA ASP A 267 10.78 49.38 -15.85
C ASP A 267 11.56 49.32 -14.54
N GLU A 268 11.49 50.35 -13.70
CA GLU A 268 12.17 50.38 -12.39
C GLU A 268 11.63 49.29 -11.42
N LEU A 269 10.31 49.15 -11.33
CA LEU A 269 9.67 48.10 -10.51
C LEU A 269 10.03 46.71 -11.04
N THR A 270 10.12 46.50 -12.36
CA THR A 270 10.48 45.24 -13.00
C THR A 270 11.93 44.86 -12.71
N GLU A 271 12.86 45.81 -12.86
CA GLU A 271 14.30 45.55 -12.60
C GLU A 271 14.53 45.18 -11.14
N ALA A 272 13.91 45.93 -10.21
CA ALA A 272 14.01 45.68 -8.78
C ALA A 272 13.44 44.31 -8.40
N ALA A 273 12.23 43.97 -8.89
CA ALA A 273 11.58 42.72 -8.59
C ALA A 273 12.35 41.51 -9.18
N CYS A 274 12.76 41.58 -10.45
CA CYS A 274 13.47 40.49 -11.13
C CYS A 274 14.84 40.20 -10.50
N THR A 275 15.57 41.25 -10.11
CA THR A 275 16.87 41.11 -9.47
C THR A 275 16.77 40.36 -8.14
N LEU A 276 15.74 40.63 -7.35
CA LEU A 276 15.54 40.06 -6.01
C LEU A 276 14.86 38.67 -6.06
N ALA A 277 13.94 38.45 -6.97
CA ALA A 277 13.15 37.21 -7.01
C ALA A 277 13.90 35.99 -7.56
N GLY A 278 15.04 36.19 -8.22
CA GLY A 278 15.85 35.09 -8.78
C GLY A 278 15.04 34.16 -9.72
N GLY A 279 14.06 34.69 -10.45
CA GLY A 279 13.22 33.94 -11.37
C GLY A 279 12.11 33.10 -10.71
N ASN A 280 11.80 33.28 -9.43
CA ASN A 280 10.68 32.62 -8.75
C ASN A 280 9.36 33.37 -9.01
N PRO A 281 8.41 32.82 -9.80
CA PRO A 281 7.17 33.53 -10.17
C PRO A 281 6.30 33.90 -8.96
N GLY A 282 6.22 33.01 -7.95
CA GLY A 282 5.44 33.27 -6.76
C GLY A 282 6.01 34.41 -5.91
N LEU A 283 7.32 34.55 -5.87
CA LEU A 283 7.97 35.68 -5.19
C LEU A 283 7.72 36.99 -5.95
N LEU A 284 7.80 36.97 -7.29
CA LEU A 284 7.44 38.12 -8.13
C LEU A 284 6.00 38.59 -7.86
N GLU A 285 5.05 37.66 -7.86
CA GLU A 285 3.67 37.96 -7.54
C GLU A 285 3.51 38.56 -6.11
N GLN A 286 4.21 38.02 -5.13
CA GLN A 286 4.18 38.57 -3.76
C GLN A 286 4.79 39.97 -3.65
N MET A 287 5.85 40.24 -4.39
CA MET A 287 6.44 41.59 -4.43
C MET A 287 5.45 42.62 -4.95
N ILE A 288 4.74 42.29 -6.03
CA ILE A 288 3.68 43.19 -6.56
C ILE A 288 2.56 43.42 -5.52
N ARG A 289 2.19 42.38 -4.77
CA ARG A 289 1.22 42.52 -3.66
C ARG A 289 1.73 43.43 -2.55
N VAL A 290 3.00 43.32 -2.18
CA VAL A 290 3.60 44.22 -1.20
C VAL A 290 3.56 45.67 -1.68
N TYR A 291 3.73 45.93 -2.97
CA TYR A 291 3.58 47.28 -3.50
C TYR A 291 2.13 47.82 -3.35
N PHE A 292 1.12 46.96 -3.50
CA PHE A 292 -0.26 47.33 -3.22
C PHE A 292 -0.51 47.62 -1.73
N ASP A 293 -0.09 46.70 -0.89
CA ASP A 293 -0.30 46.78 0.57
C ASP A 293 0.42 47.99 1.19
N ALA A 294 1.59 48.32 0.67
CA ALA A 294 2.35 49.52 1.06
C ALA A 294 1.82 50.82 0.46
N GLY A 295 0.86 50.75 -0.47
CA GLY A 295 0.29 51.91 -1.13
C GLY A 295 1.21 52.55 -2.17
N VAL A 296 2.22 51.85 -2.63
CA VAL A 296 3.06 52.22 -3.80
C VAL A 296 2.21 52.11 -5.06
N LEU A 297 1.44 51.07 -5.19
CA LEU A 297 0.46 50.87 -6.26
C LEU A 297 -0.92 51.24 -5.72
N ARG A 298 -1.60 52.19 -6.36
CA ARG A 298 -2.95 52.59 -6.01
C ARG A 298 -3.88 52.52 -7.21
N ARG A 299 -5.08 52.03 -6.99
CA ARG A 299 -6.12 51.99 -8.00
C ARG A 299 -6.67 53.41 -8.23
N SER A 300 -6.75 53.81 -9.48
CA SER A 300 -7.34 55.07 -9.94
C SER A 300 -8.38 54.79 -11.01
N GLY A 301 -9.57 55.33 -10.89
CA GLY A 301 -10.67 55.15 -11.84
C GLY A 301 -11.87 54.39 -11.27
N ALA A 302 -13.07 54.66 -11.76
CA ALA A 302 -14.29 53.94 -11.43
C ALA A 302 -14.88 53.30 -12.69
N GLY A 303 -15.15 52.02 -12.65
CA GLY A 303 -15.81 51.28 -13.75
C GLY A 303 -14.86 50.53 -14.67
N THR A 304 -15.16 50.43 -15.96
CA THR A 304 -14.47 49.61 -16.96
C THR A 304 -13.07 50.06 -17.38
N GLN A 305 -12.57 51.18 -16.83
CA GLN A 305 -11.18 51.67 -17.05
C GLN A 305 -10.46 51.79 -15.71
N GLU A 306 -10.08 50.67 -15.14
CA GLU A 306 -9.22 50.60 -13.96
C GLU A 306 -7.76 50.84 -14.41
N THR A 307 -7.13 51.92 -13.89
CA THR A 307 -5.69 52.15 -14.09
C THR A 307 -4.99 52.18 -12.73
N TRP A 308 -3.69 51.89 -12.72
CA TRP A 308 -2.93 51.91 -11.50
C TRP A 308 -1.91 53.05 -11.55
N LEU A 309 -1.80 53.79 -10.46
CA LEU A 309 -0.83 54.87 -10.28
C LEU A 309 0.28 54.39 -9.34
N VAL A 310 1.52 54.75 -9.68
CA VAL A 310 2.72 54.48 -8.86
C VAL A 310 3.02 55.71 -8.02
N ASP A 311 3.17 55.53 -6.71
CA ASP A 311 3.64 56.53 -5.78
C ASP A 311 5.15 56.35 -5.56
N VAL A 312 5.99 57.02 -6.40
CA VAL A 312 7.44 56.90 -6.41
C VAL A 312 8.10 57.32 -5.09
N GLU A 313 7.51 58.30 -4.36
CA GLU A 313 8.04 58.72 -3.03
C GLU A 313 7.93 57.62 -1.98
N ARG A 314 6.99 56.71 -2.13
CA ARG A 314 6.83 55.56 -1.25
C ARG A 314 7.69 54.35 -1.68
N LEU A 315 8.09 54.28 -2.94
CA LEU A 315 8.91 53.18 -3.43
C LEU A 315 10.22 53.06 -2.67
N ASP A 316 10.90 54.20 -2.43
CA ASP A 316 12.16 54.23 -1.67
C ASP A 316 12.02 53.86 -0.18
N GLN A 317 10.77 53.82 0.35
CA GLN A 317 10.48 53.51 1.76
C GLN A 317 10.10 52.03 1.97
N VAL A 318 9.82 51.29 0.88
CA VAL A 318 9.35 49.90 0.93
C VAL A 318 10.52 48.95 0.85
N GLN A 319 10.69 48.15 1.90
CA GLN A 319 11.62 47.01 1.85
C GLN A 319 11.00 45.85 1.08
N LEU A 320 11.51 45.56 -0.09
CA LEU A 320 11.06 44.41 -0.85
C LEU A 320 11.53 43.11 -0.20
N PRO A 321 10.70 42.06 -0.24
CA PRO A 321 11.09 40.76 0.25
C PRO A 321 12.19 40.16 -0.61
N LEU A 322 13.27 39.68 0.02
CA LEU A 322 14.39 39.02 -0.66
C LEU A 322 14.11 37.52 -0.85
N THR A 323 13.19 36.98 -0.08
CA THR A 323 12.82 35.57 -0.10
C THR A 323 11.29 35.41 -0.01
N VAL A 324 10.81 34.23 -0.35
CA VAL A 324 9.39 33.90 -0.13
C VAL A 324 9.00 34.04 1.35
N ALA A 325 9.93 33.73 2.27
CA ALA A 325 9.68 33.92 3.70
C ALA A 325 9.53 35.41 4.08
N ASP A 326 10.34 36.30 3.49
CA ASP A 326 10.24 37.76 3.73
C ASP A 326 8.92 38.31 3.17
N ALA A 327 8.48 37.79 2.01
CA ALA A 327 7.19 38.18 1.43
C ALA A 327 6.01 37.75 2.32
N VAL A 328 6.07 36.56 2.89
CA VAL A 328 5.10 36.05 3.85
C VAL A 328 5.09 36.93 5.12
N ASN A 329 6.28 37.28 5.65
CA ASN A 329 6.40 38.15 6.83
C ASN A 329 5.87 39.56 6.56
N ALA A 330 6.11 40.12 5.38
CA ALA A 330 5.57 41.42 4.97
C ALA A 330 4.03 41.39 4.96
N ARG A 331 3.41 40.37 4.40
CA ARG A 331 1.96 40.20 4.41
C ARG A 331 1.39 40.04 5.84
N ILE A 332 2.07 39.29 6.70
CA ILE A 332 1.66 39.13 8.10
C ILE A 332 1.75 40.47 8.84
N SER A 333 2.78 41.28 8.52
CA SER A 333 2.96 42.62 9.12
C SER A 333 1.91 43.64 8.68
N ALA A 334 1.27 43.46 7.53
CA ALA A 334 0.18 44.28 7.01
C ALA A 334 -1.19 43.98 7.66
N LEU A 335 -1.30 42.96 8.49
CA LEU A 335 -2.52 42.61 9.21
C LEU A 335 -2.73 43.52 10.40
N THR A 336 -3.98 43.87 10.69
CA THR A 336 -4.35 44.50 11.97
C THR A 336 -4.08 43.54 13.13
N SER A 337 -3.94 44.08 14.34
CA SER A 337 -3.73 43.26 15.54
C SER A 337 -4.81 42.18 15.71
N SER A 338 -6.08 42.50 15.43
CA SER A 338 -7.20 41.55 15.55
C SER A 338 -7.15 40.45 14.50
N GLU A 339 -6.86 40.80 13.25
CA GLU A 339 -6.72 39.85 12.15
C GLU A 339 -5.54 38.91 12.36
N ARG A 340 -4.42 39.49 12.79
CA ARG A 340 -3.21 38.72 13.08
C ARG A 340 -3.44 37.70 14.19
N THR A 341 -4.02 38.13 15.34
CA THR A 341 -4.37 37.21 16.43
C THR A 341 -5.32 36.12 15.99
N LEU A 342 -6.32 36.46 15.16
CA LEU A 342 -7.25 35.46 14.63
C LEU A 342 -6.55 34.41 13.74
N LEU A 343 -5.65 34.85 12.86
CA LEU A 343 -4.89 33.93 11.99
C LEU A 343 -3.81 33.13 12.77
N GLU A 344 -3.24 33.71 13.84
CA GLU A 344 -2.36 32.97 14.77
C GLU A 344 -3.15 31.84 15.46
N HIS A 345 -4.38 32.09 15.90
CA HIS A 345 -5.27 31.05 16.45
C HIS A 345 -5.66 30.00 15.38
N ALA A 346 -5.95 30.46 14.15
CA ALA A 346 -6.23 29.56 13.04
C ALA A 346 -5.02 28.64 12.72
N ALA A 347 -3.80 29.22 12.70
CA ALA A 347 -2.56 28.48 12.47
C ALA A 347 -2.29 27.44 13.57
N LEU A 348 -2.69 27.71 14.81
CA LEU A 348 -2.61 26.79 15.92
C LEU A 348 -3.53 25.56 15.75
N MET A 349 -4.72 25.77 15.16
CA MET A 349 -5.64 24.67 14.84
C MET A 349 -5.09 23.76 13.73
N GLY A 350 -4.35 24.33 12.79
CA GLY A 350 -3.71 23.57 11.72
C GLY A 350 -3.97 24.10 10.31
N GLY A 351 -3.89 23.23 9.31
CA GLY A 351 -4.18 23.60 7.91
C GLY A 351 -5.66 23.85 7.65
N VAL A 352 -6.50 23.17 8.41
CA VAL A 352 -7.95 23.30 8.42
C VAL A 352 -8.37 23.78 9.81
N PHE A 353 -9.33 24.70 9.86
CA PHE A 353 -9.82 25.26 11.12
C PHE A 353 -11.31 25.62 11.05
N TRP A 354 -11.94 25.72 12.21
CA TRP A 354 -13.38 25.89 12.33
C TRP A 354 -13.73 27.16 13.12
N LEU A 355 -14.80 27.80 12.70
CA LEU A 355 -15.30 29.03 13.31
C LEU A 355 -15.51 28.88 14.84
N GLY A 356 -16.15 27.77 15.27
CA GLY A 356 -16.40 27.51 16.69
C GLY A 356 -15.14 27.33 17.51
N GLY A 357 -14.10 26.69 16.94
CA GLY A 357 -12.79 26.55 17.58
C GLY A 357 -12.07 27.88 17.76
N LEU A 358 -12.14 28.78 16.76
CA LEU A 358 -11.60 30.14 16.88
C LEU A 358 -12.31 30.95 17.95
N VAL A 359 -13.62 30.85 18.02
CA VAL A 359 -14.42 31.53 19.09
C VAL A 359 -14.02 30.98 20.46
N ALA A 360 -13.79 29.66 20.61
CA ALA A 360 -13.34 29.09 21.86
C ALA A 360 -11.95 29.62 22.30
N LEU A 361 -11.01 29.78 21.36
CA LEU A 361 -9.69 30.37 21.61
C LEU A 361 -9.78 31.84 22.05
N GLN A 362 -10.56 32.66 21.33
CA GLN A 362 -10.73 34.09 21.66
C GLN A 362 -11.37 34.29 23.04
N ARG A 363 -12.34 33.45 23.44
CA ARG A 363 -12.98 33.49 24.76
C ARG A 363 -12.02 33.21 25.90
N ARG A 364 -11.08 32.34 25.73
CA ARG A 364 -10.05 32.11 26.73
C ARG A 364 -9.27 33.37 27.01
N ASP A 365 -8.89 34.13 25.99
CA ASP A 365 -8.08 35.32 26.11
C ASP A 365 -8.89 36.47 26.77
N ALA A 366 -10.21 36.42 26.68
CA ALA A 366 -11.10 37.42 27.29
C ALA A 366 -11.47 37.19 28.78
N HIS A 367 -10.84 36.21 29.47
CA HIS A 367 -11.08 35.88 30.88
C HIS A 367 -12.56 35.66 31.27
N GLY A 368 -13.14 34.54 30.80
CA GLY A 368 -14.25 33.85 31.50
C GLY A 368 -15.52 34.67 31.79
N LEU A 369 -16.05 35.43 30.83
CA LEU A 369 -17.40 36.01 30.94
C LEU A 369 -18.45 34.91 30.76
N GLY A 370 -19.41 34.88 31.69
CA GLY A 370 -20.48 33.89 31.74
C GLY A 370 -21.23 33.73 30.43
N VAL A 371 -21.71 32.53 30.19
CA VAL A 371 -22.28 32.05 28.93
C VAL A 371 -23.68 32.67 28.73
N ASP A 372 -23.78 33.81 28.03
CA ASP A 372 -25.02 34.26 27.43
C ASP A 372 -25.05 33.77 25.95
N ALA A 373 -26.09 33.05 25.55
CA ALA A 373 -26.22 32.51 24.18
C ALA A 373 -26.21 33.63 23.13
N THR A 374 -26.72 34.81 23.45
CA THR A 374 -26.69 35.98 22.59
C THR A 374 -25.31 36.57 22.38
N ALA A 375 -24.48 36.57 23.42
CA ALA A 375 -23.09 36.97 23.33
C ALA A 375 -22.25 36.01 22.48
N LEU A 376 -22.55 34.71 22.55
CA LEU A 376 -21.88 33.69 21.72
C LEU A 376 -22.19 33.91 20.23
N GLU A 377 -23.44 34.15 19.87
CA GLU A 377 -23.85 34.36 18.46
C GLU A 377 -23.23 35.65 17.91
N TRP A 378 -23.19 36.72 18.71
CA TRP A 378 -22.53 37.97 18.32
C TRP A 378 -21.00 37.77 18.09
N GLU A 379 -20.31 36.98 18.92
CA GLU A 379 -18.90 36.67 18.70
C GLU A 379 -18.69 35.83 17.45
N ARG A 380 -19.54 34.84 17.20
CA ARG A 380 -19.48 34.04 15.98
C ARG A 380 -19.62 34.92 14.75
N GLU A 381 -20.56 35.84 14.74
CA GLU A 381 -20.79 36.74 13.60
C GLU A 381 -19.61 37.72 13.40
N ARG A 382 -19.03 38.22 14.47
CA ARG A 382 -17.83 39.06 14.41
C ARG A 382 -16.63 38.34 13.82
N VAL A 383 -16.38 37.11 14.27
CA VAL A 383 -15.28 36.27 13.75
C VAL A 383 -15.53 35.91 12.30
N ARG A 384 -16.78 35.61 11.92
CA ARG A 384 -17.16 35.33 10.53
C ARG A 384 -16.89 36.52 9.63
N SER A 385 -17.29 37.72 10.02
CA SER A 385 -17.01 38.93 9.25
C SER A 385 -15.50 39.16 9.03
N LEU A 386 -14.67 38.96 10.06
CA LEU A 386 -13.21 39.06 9.91
C LEU A 386 -12.66 38.01 8.96
N LEU A 387 -13.18 36.78 9.00
CA LEU A 387 -12.77 35.72 8.08
C LEU A 387 -13.20 35.98 6.63
N ASP A 388 -14.37 36.59 6.42
CA ASP A 388 -14.85 36.97 5.09
C ASP A 388 -13.98 38.12 4.50
N ASP A 389 -13.55 39.08 5.32
CA ASP A 389 -12.60 40.13 4.93
C ASP A 389 -11.23 39.53 4.57
N LEU A 390 -10.73 38.62 5.39
CA LEU A 390 -9.47 37.90 5.14
C LEU A 390 -9.57 37.01 3.91
N ALA A 391 -10.73 36.42 3.63
CA ALA A 391 -10.97 35.64 2.42
C ALA A 391 -10.97 36.54 1.17
N GLY A 392 -11.54 37.73 1.26
CA GLY A 392 -11.46 38.75 0.21
C GLY A 392 -10.04 39.24 -0.09
N ARG A 393 -9.12 39.15 0.88
CA ARG A 393 -7.68 39.46 0.77
C ARG A 393 -6.79 38.24 0.54
N ASP A 394 -7.38 37.12 0.23
CA ASP A 394 -6.65 35.86 -0.13
C ASP A 394 -5.78 35.23 0.97
N TYR A 395 -6.10 35.42 2.25
CA TYR A 395 -5.43 34.72 3.35
C TYR A 395 -6.03 33.35 3.63
N VAL A 396 -7.36 33.27 3.57
CA VAL A 396 -8.11 32.05 3.88
C VAL A 396 -9.15 31.75 2.81
N LEU A 397 -9.61 30.52 2.76
CA LEU A 397 -10.72 30.08 1.91
C LEU A 397 -11.74 29.37 2.78
N ARG A 398 -13.01 29.72 2.62
CA ARG A 398 -14.12 28.97 3.21
C ARG A 398 -14.37 27.72 2.39
N LEU A 399 -14.44 26.58 3.06
CA LEU A 399 -14.78 25.33 2.39
C LEU A 399 -16.29 25.18 2.27
N PRO A 400 -16.77 24.62 1.16
CA PRO A 400 -18.20 24.37 0.97
C PRO A 400 -18.73 23.29 1.93
N ASP A 401 -17.87 22.31 2.30
CA ASP A 401 -18.15 21.21 3.22
C ASP A 401 -17.46 21.44 4.57
N SER A 402 -18.13 21.08 5.67
CA SER A 402 -17.51 21.03 6.98
C SER A 402 -17.48 19.62 7.55
N SER A 403 -16.36 19.24 8.16
CA SER A 403 -16.19 17.98 8.88
C SER A 403 -17.11 17.89 10.10
N PHE A 404 -17.52 19.05 10.66
CA PHE A 404 -18.43 19.13 11.80
C PHE A 404 -19.78 19.70 11.40
N PRO A 405 -20.89 19.02 11.73
CA PRO A 405 -22.23 19.53 11.44
C PRO A 405 -22.45 20.92 12.07
N LYS A 406 -22.96 21.87 11.30
CA LYS A 406 -23.27 23.25 11.72
C LYS A 406 -22.06 24.14 12.03
N GLU A 407 -20.84 23.70 11.68
CA GLU A 407 -19.64 24.52 11.77
C GLU A 407 -19.19 25.01 10.39
N ASP A 408 -18.71 26.24 10.31
CA ASP A 408 -18.05 26.77 9.11
C ASP A 408 -16.58 26.33 9.16
N GLU A 409 -16.09 25.78 8.06
CA GLU A 409 -14.72 25.26 7.92
C GLU A 409 -13.94 26.12 6.94
N TYR A 410 -12.70 26.41 7.29
CA TYR A 410 -11.80 27.27 6.53
C TYR A 410 -10.42 26.60 6.39
N VAL A 411 -9.68 27.00 5.35
CA VAL A 411 -8.28 26.61 5.13
C VAL A 411 -7.43 27.85 4.84
N PHE A 412 -6.16 27.79 5.21
CA PHE A 412 -5.19 28.77 4.72
C PHE A 412 -5.03 28.62 3.21
N LYS A 413 -5.05 29.74 2.48
CA LYS A 413 -4.80 29.71 1.03
C LYS A 413 -3.34 29.35 0.73
N HIS A 414 -2.40 29.80 1.56
CA HIS A 414 -0.97 29.53 1.44
C HIS A 414 -0.43 28.92 2.73
N ASN A 415 0.09 27.71 2.65
CA ASN A 415 0.59 26.98 3.81
C ASN A 415 1.78 27.68 4.49
N LEU A 416 2.60 28.43 3.72
CA LEU A 416 3.72 29.18 4.26
C LEU A 416 3.30 30.29 5.24
N GLU A 417 2.15 30.94 4.99
CA GLU A 417 1.60 31.95 5.92
C GLU A 417 1.19 31.29 7.24
N ARG A 418 0.58 30.12 7.18
CA ARG A 418 0.23 29.34 8.36
C ARG A 418 1.47 28.95 9.17
N GLU A 419 2.53 28.48 8.51
CA GLU A 419 3.79 28.08 9.16
C GLU A 419 4.46 29.27 9.85
N ALA A 420 4.53 30.42 9.17
CA ALA A 420 5.09 31.64 9.72
C ALA A 420 4.28 32.15 10.92
N LEU A 421 2.96 32.19 10.82
CA LEU A 421 2.07 32.57 11.94
C LEU A 421 2.19 31.62 13.12
N SER A 422 2.29 30.32 12.87
CA SER A 422 2.48 29.32 13.93
C SER A 422 3.83 29.50 14.65
N ALA A 423 4.89 29.89 13.93
CA ALA A 423 6.20 30.15 14.51
C ALA A 423 6.27 31.41 15.36
N LEU A 424 5.36 32.35 15.18
CA LEU A 424 5.29 33.61 15.98
C LEU A 424 4.66 33.37 17.36
N LEU A 425 3.92 32.29 17.56
CA LEU A 425 3.25 32.05 18.83
C LEU A 425 4.24 31.62 19.91
N PRO A 426 4.23 32.26 21.08
CA PRO A 426 5.01 31.84 22.25
C PRO A 426 4.61 30.40 22.66
N ALA A 427 5.59 29.57 23.01
CA ALA A 427 5.40 28.14 23.30
C ALA A 427 4.35 27.88 24.39
N ASP A 428 4.28 28.74 25.42
CA ASP A 428 3.32 28.58 26.52
C ASP A 428 1.89 28.93 26.09
N LEU A 429 1.71 29.97 25.27
CA LEU A 429 0.40 30.34 24.72
C LEU A 429 -0.05 29.27 23.69
N GLY A 430 0.87 28.75 22.91
CA GLY A 430 0.62 27.63 22.00
C GLY A 430 0.13 26.40 22.76
N ARG A 431 0.79 25.99 23.82
CA ARG A 431 0.39 24.83 24.65
C ARG A 431 -1.03 24.99 25.23
N GLN A 432 -1.30 26.14 25.81
CA GLN A 432 -2.64 26.43 26.37
C GLN A 432 -3.71 26.46 25.28
N GLY A 433 -3.43 27.03 24.12
CA GLY A 433 -4.33 27.04 22.97
C GLY A 433 -4.65 25.63 22.45
N HIS A 434 -3.65 24.75 22.37
CA HIS A 434 -3.87 23.36 22.02
C HIS A 434 -4.78 22.62 23.03
N THR A 435 -4.69 22.95 24.32
CA THR A 435 -5.63 22.41 25.33
C THR A 435 -7.06 22.85 25.07
N VAL A 436 -7.29 24.16 24.79
CA VAL A 436 -8.63 24.66 24.46
C VAL A 436 -9.21 24.01 23.20
N ILE A 437 -8.37 23.81 22.16
CA ILE A 437 -8.80 23.14 20.93
C ILE A 437 -9.17 21.70 21.22
N ALA A 438 -8.37 20.98 22.03
CA ALA A 438 -8.65 19.59 22.40
C ALA A 438 -9.97 19.49 23.18
N ASP A 439 -10.24 20.40 24.11
CA ASP A 439 -11.49 20.46 24.85
C ASP A 439 -12.68 20.74 23.92
N TRP A 440 -12.52 21.71 22.98
CA TRP A 440 -13.54 22.01 21.98
C TRP A 440 -13.82 20.80 21.07
N LEU A 441 -12.78 20.13 20.55
CA LEU A 441 -12.91 18.93 19.75
C LEU A 441 -13.63 17.81 20.53
N THR A 442 -13.32 17.64 21.81
CA THR A 442 -13.99 16.63 22.67
C THR A 442 -15.49 16.89 22.79
N LEU A 443 -15.92 18.17 22.80
CA LEU A 443 -17.33 18.56 22.88
C LEU A 443 -18.10 18.36 21.56
N GLN A 444 -17.43 18.34 20.41
CA GLN A 444 -18.10 18.22 19.11
C GLN A 444 -18.76 16.85 18.87
N GLY A 445 -18.40 15.84 19.66
CA GLY A 445 -19.02 14.51 19.61
C GLY A 445 -18.70 13.70 18.35
N SER A 446 -19.52 12.69 18.08
CA SER A 446 -19.35 11.82 16.91
C SER A 446 -19.62 12.56 15.60
N THR A 447 -18.63 12.65 14.76
CA THR A 447 -18.68 13.26 13.42
C THR A 447 -18.80 12.21 12.33
N ARG A 448 -19.16 12.62 11.11
CA ARG A 448 -19.13 11.77 9.92
C ARG A 448 -17.75 11.18 9.63
N HIS A 449 -16.68 11.79 10.19
CA HIS A 449 -15.28 11.40 10.01
C HIS A 449 -14.60 11.16 11.36
N HIS A 450 -15.01 10.10 12.04
CA HIS A 450 -14.59 9.81 13.41
C HIS A 450 -13.06 9.64 13.55
N GLU A 451 -12.40 9.07 12.55
CA GLU A 451 -10.93 8.87 12.53
C GLU A 451 -10.16 10.20 12.49
N ASP A 452 -10.61 11.16 11.67
CA ASP A 452 -9.98 12.48 11.55
C ASP A 452 -10.07 13.25 12.84
N HIS A 453 -11.21 13.14 13.48
CA HIS A 453 -11.45 13.71 14.79
C HIS A 453 -10.47 13.16 15.83
N LEU A 454 -10.27 11.81 15.86
CA LEU A 454 -9.34 11.16 16.78
C LEU A 454 -7.89 11.59 16.55
N LEU A 455 -7.45 11.69 15.31
CA LEU A 455 -6.08 12.12 14.97
C LEU A 455 -5.85 13.59 15.30
N SER A 456 -6.80 14.47 14.98
CA SER A 456 -6.72 15.89 15.31
C SER A 456 -6.72 16.08 16.82
N LEU A 457 -7.62 15.42 17.53
CA LEU A 457 -7.70 15.46 18.99
C LEU A 457 -6.40 14.94 19.63
N ALA A 458 -5.86 13.81 19.14
CA ALA A 458 -4.61 13.25 19.64
C ALA A 458 -3.44 14.22 19.53
N ARG A 459 -3.29 14.89 18.38
CA ARG A 459 -2.23 15.87 18.14
C ARG A 459 -2.36 17.10 19.03
N HIS A 460 -3.59 17.60 19.24
CA HIS A 460 -3.80 18.74 20.12
C HIS A 460 -3.62 18.39 21.60
N LEU A 461 -4.03 17.21 22.04
CA LEU A 461 -3.75 16.70 23.39
C LEU A 461 -2.25 16.56 23.64
N GLU A 462 -1.51 16.03 22.66
CA GLU A 462 -0.05 15.90 22.75
C GLU A 462 0.64 17.25 22.89
N LYS A 463 0.34 18.20 21.97
CA LYS A 463 0.91 19.54 21.99
C LYS A 463 0.45 20.35 23.21
N GLY A 464 -0.73 20.07 23.75
CA GLY A 464 -1.25 20.60 25.00
C GLY A 464 -0.59 20.03 26.25
N GLY A 465 0.21 18.94 26.10
CA GLY A 465 0.92 18.28 27.19
C GLY A 465 0.14 17.18 27.90
N ASN A 466 -1.07 16.84 27.47
CA ASN A 466 -1.83 15.69 27.98
C ASN A 466 -1.42 14.40 27.24
N LEU A 467 -0.18 13.95 27.49
CA LEU A 467 0.45 12.84 26.76
C LEU A 467 -0.31 11.52 26.92
N MET A 468 -0.91 11.27 28.09
CA MET A 468 -1.64 10.04 28.36
C MET A 468 -2.93 9.96 27.52
N ALA A 469 -3.71 11.04 27.51
CA ALA A 469 -4.93 11.10 26.69
C ALA A 469 -4.59 11.07 25.21
N ALA A 470 -3.51 11.75 24.77
CA ALA A 470 -3.02 11.71 23.41
C ALA A 470 -2.68 10.29 22.96
N ALA A 471 -1.93 9.52 23.77
CA ALA A 471 -1.58 8.13 23.51
C ALA A 471 -2.81 7.26 23.30
N GLY A 472 -3.84 7.44 24.15
CA GLY A 472 -5.12 6.72 24.01
C GLY A 472 -5.85 7.05 22.69
N GLN A 473 -5.86 8.31 22.28
CA GLN A 473 -6.48 8.72 21.00
C GLN A 473 -5.70 8.22 19.79
N PHE A 474 -4.35 8.27 19.81
CA PHE A 474 -3.54 7.66 18.75
C PHE A 474 -3.76 6.15 18.65
N LEU A 475 -3.91 5.43 19.77
CA LEU A 475 -4.22 4.01 19.77
C LEU A 475 -5.57 3.72 19.09
N LEU A 476 -6.61 4.51 19.41
CA LEU A 476 -7.92 4.38 18.79
C LEU A 476 -7.89 4.71 17.29
N ALA A 477 -7.18 5.77 16.91
CA ALA A 477 -7.00 6.12 15.50
C ALA A 477 -6.27 5.01 14.73
N GLY A 478 -5.24 4.40 15.36
CA GLY A 478 -4.55 3.24 14.79
C GLY A 478 -5.46 2.02 14.61
N ASP A 479 -6.34 1.74 15.57
CA ASP A 479 -7.32 0.65 15.46
C ASP A 479 -8.29 0.89 14.29
N MET A 480 -8.80 2.11 14.12
CA MET A 480 -9.67 2.47 12.99
C MET A 480 -8.94 2.41 11.65
N ALA A 481 -7.73 2.96 11.57
CA ALA A 481 -6.92 2.90 10.36
C ALA A 481 -6.66 1.44 9.94
N ARG A 482 -6.38 0.56 10.91
CA ARG A 482 -6.21 -0.88 10.67
C ARG A 482 -7.49 -1.55 10.17
N GLU A 483 -8.65 -1.20 10.72
CA GLU A 483 -9.97 -1.68 10.26
C GLU A 483 -10.30 -1.19 8.84
N HIS A 484 -9.84 0.00 8.48
CA HIS A 484 -9.95 0.57 7.13
C HIS A 484 -8.85 0.12 6.16
N ILE A 485 -7.99 -0.83 6.58
CA ILE A 485 -6.89 -1.39 5.75
C ILE A 485 -5.81 -0.34 5.43
N ALA A 486 -5.73 0.74 6.17
CA ALA A 486 -4.72 1.79 6.04
C ALA A 486 -3.48 1.46 6.90
N ASN A 487 -2.76 0.39 6.53
CA ASN A 487 -1.70 -0.20 7.36
C ASN A 487 -0.56 0.79 7.68
N LEU A 488 -0.16 1.67 6.74
CA LEU A 488 0.89 2.67 7.01
C LEU A 488 0.44 3.67 8.07
N THR A 489 -0.75 4.24 7.94
CA THR A 489 -1.31 5.17 8.93
C THR A 489 -1.49 4.49 10.29
N ALA A 490 -1.95 3.23 10.31
CA ALA A 490 -2.07 2.45 11.53
C ALA A 490 -0.71 2.26 12.22
N ALA A 491 0.36 1.93 11.47
CA ALA A 491 1.71 1.79 12.02
C ALA A 491 2.22 3.11 12.62
N GLU A 492 2.04 4.23 11.92
CA GLU A 492 2.42 5.56 12.43
C GLU A 492 1.68 5.90 13.74
N CYS A 493 0.36 5.65 13.79
CA CYS A 493 -0.45 5.90 14.98
C CYS A 493 -0.02 5.04 16.17
N TYR A 494 0.19 3.73 15.96
CA TYR A 494 0.65 2.85 17.03
C TYR A 494 2.05 3.18 17.51
N ALA A 495 2.99 3.51 16.61
CA ALA A 495 4.32 3.95 16.97
C ALA A 495 4.25 5.19 17.86
N ARG A 496 3.47 6.18 17.46
CA ARG A 496 3.31 7.41 18.25
C ARG A 496 2.66 7.16 19.60
N ALA A 497 1.61 6.33 19.66
CA ALA A 497 0.99 5.93 20.92
C ALA A 497 2.00 5.27 21.88
N LEU A 498 2.85 4.36 21.36
CA LEU A 498 3.87 3.67 22.16
C LEU A 498 4.96 4.61 22.67
N GLU A 499 5.41 5.58 21.87
CA GLU A 499 6.36 6.62 22.30
C GLU A 499 5.79 7.45 23.46
N LEU A 500 4.53 7.86 23.36
CA LEU A 500 3.86 8.64 24.40
C LEU A 500 3.60 7.81 25.66
N PHE A 501 3.21 6.54 25.52
CA PHE A 501 3.10 5.62 26.66
C PHE A 501 4.45 5.39 27.37
N ALA A 502 5.56 5.41 26.66
CA ALA A 502 6.89 5.30 27.26
C ALA A 502 7.23 6.52 28.14
N GLN A 503 6.77 7.71 27.76
CA GLN A 503 7.00 8.95 28.50
C GLN A 503 6.11 9.10 29.75
N THR A 504 4.92 8.49 29.76
CA THR A 504 3.90 8.72 30.81
C THR A 504 3.94 7.73 31.98
N GLY A 505 4.76 6.68 31.91
CA GLY A 505 4.90 5.72 33.01
C GLY A 505 3.84 4.60 32.99
N SER A 506 3.57 3.93 34.12
CA SER A 506 2.94 2.61 34.20
C SER A 506 1.41 2.55 34.14
N GLY A 507 0.70 3.65 33.92
CA GLY A 507 -0.78 3.69 34.14
C GLY A 507 -1.66 2.92 33.14
N LEU A 508 -1.18 2.56 31.94
CA LEU A 508 -2.00 1.98 30.84
C LEU A 508 -1.37 0.72 30.24
N ALA A 509 -1.00 -0.23 31.09
CA ALA A 509 -0.30 -1.42 30.66
C ALA A 509 -1.10 -2.29 29.66
N ASN A 510 -2.42 -2.35 29.78
CA ASN A 510 -3.27 -3.07 28.84
C ASN A 510 -3.32 -2.38 27.46
N ASP A 511 -3.36 -1.04 27.43
CA ASP A 511 -3.34 -0.29 26.18
C ASP A 511 -1.97 -0.39 25.48
N ARG A 512 -0.88 -0.40 26.27
CA ARG A 512 0.47 -0.67 25.76
C ARG A 512 0.57 -2.08 25.16
N LEU A 513 0.00 -3.08 25.81
CA LEU A 513 -0.05 -4.44 25.25
C LEU A 513 -0.81 -4.48 23.93
N ARG A 514 -1.99 -3.83 23.88
CA ARG A 514 -2.80 -3.74 22.65
C ARG A 514 -2.04 -3.02 21.55
N ALA A 515 -1.39 -1.89 21.88
CA ALA A 515 -0.59 -1.14 20.93
C ALA A 515 0.58 -1.94 20.36
N HIS A 516 1.37 -2.62 21.20
CA HIS A 516 2.45 -3.49 20.72
C HIS A 516 1.94 -4.65 19.87
N HIS A 517 0.82 -5.28 20.27
CA HIS A 517 0.23 -6.39 19.53
C HIS A 517 -0.21 -5.94 18.13
N HIS A 518 -1.03 -4.88 18.03
CA HIS A 518 -1.56 -4.41 16.76
C HIS A 518 -0.46 -3.77 15.89
N HIS A 519 0.51 -3.07 16.51
CA HIS A 519 1.66 -2.53 15.77
C HIS A 519 2.50 -3.64 15.15
N GLY A 520 2.84 -4.68 15.93
CA GLY A 520 3.56 -5.84 15.43
C GLY A 520 2.82 -6.54 14.28
N ASP A 521 1.50 -6.73 14.41
CA ASP A 521 0.66 -7.28 13.33
C ASP A 521 0.71 -6.45 12.05
N VAL A 522 0.63 -5.12 12.18
CA VAL A 522 0.65 -4.21 11.03
C VAL A 522 2.03 -4.17 10.38
N LEU A 523 3.10 -4.18 11.18
CA LEU A 523 4.48 -4.23 10.66
C LEU A 523 4.78 -5.54 9.93
N GLU A 524 4.28 -6.67 10.43
CA GLU A 524 4.36 -7.97 9.74
C GLU A 524 3.67 -7.92 8.38
N ARG A 525 2.47 -7.31 8.29
CA ARG A 525 1.74 -7.10 7.01
C ARG A 525 2.51 -6.20 6.03
N LEU A 526 3.26 -5.22 6.54
CA LEU A 526 4.10 -4.32 5.75
C LEU A 526 5.45 -4.96 5.37
N GLY A 527 5.73 -6.20 5.80
CA GLY A 527 7.00 -6.88 5.56
C GLY A 527 8.17 -6.36 6.42
N ARG A 528 7.89 -5.51 7.42
CA ARG A 528 8.89 -4.93 8.34
C ARG A 528 9.14 -5.88 9.52
N ASN A 529 9.63 -7.08 9.22
CA ASN A 529 9.67 -8.21 10.15
C ASN A 529 10.57 -7.98 11.38
N ASP A 530 11.70 -7.31 11.24
CA ASP A 530 12.59 -7.01 12.37
C ASP A 530 11.94 -6.07 13.37
N GLU A 531 11.21 -5.08 12.89
CA GLU A 531 10.46 -4.15 13.73
C GLU A 531 9.25 -4.82 14.38
N ALA A 532 8.56 -5.70 13.66
CA ALA A 532 7.49 -6.51 14.21
C ALA A 532 8.01 -7.41 15.36
N LEU A 533 9.17 -8.03 15.17
CA LEU A 533 9.82 -8.84 16.20
C LEU A 533 10.12 -8.01 17.45
N ALA A 534 10.69 -6.82 17.30
CA ALA A 534 10.97 -5.91 18.41
C ALA A 534 9.69 -5.49 19.16
N CYS A 535 8.57 -5.28 18.43
CA CYS A 535 7.27 -5.01 19.05
C CYS A 535 6.75 -6.18 19.85
N PHE A 536 6.81 -7.41 19.33
CA PHE A 536 6.35 -8.60 20.05
C PHE A 536 7.24 -8.93 21.24
N GLU A 537 8.56 -8.72 21.18
CA GLU A 537 9.47 -8.84 22.34
C GLU A 537 9.14 -7.81 23.43
N SER A 538 8.83 -6.58 23.05
CA SER A 538 8.35 -5.55 23.98
C SER A 538 7.02 -5.95 24.61
N MET A 539 6.11 -6.57 23.84
CA MET A 539 4.85 -7.12 24.34
C MET A 539 5.09 -8.20 25.40
N VAL A 540 6.08 -9.12 25.20
CA VAL A 540 6.49 -10.13 26.20
C VAL A 540 6.86 -9.45 27.52
N GLN A 541 7.71 -8.41 27.47
CA GLN A 541 8.16 -7.72 28.68
C GLN A 541 7.01 -7.04 29.43
N VAL A 542 6.11 -6.38 28.70
CA VAL A 542 4.96 -5.69 29.31
C VAL A 542 3.99 -6.70 29.92
N ALA A 543 3.65 -7.79 29.21
CA ALA A 543 2.75 -8.84 29.68
C ALA A 543 3.30 -9.57 30.91
N ALA A 544 4.61 -9.87 30.91
CA ALA A 544 5.28 -10.51 32.05
C ALA A 544 5.24 -9.63 33.31
N ARG A 545 5.48 -8.31 33.19
CA ARG A 545 5.36 -7.37 34.33
C ARG A 545 3.96 -7.29 34.90
N LEU A 546 2.94 -7.52 34.06
CA LEU A 546 1.54 -7.57 34.51
C LEU A 546 1.16 -8.92 35.18
N GLY A 547 2.00 -9.94 35.06
CA GLY A 547 1.66 -11.30 35.48
C GLY A 547 0.55 -11.96 34.66
N ALA A 548 0.26 -11.43 33.46
CA ALA A 548 -0.78 -11.92 32.55
C ALA A 548 -0.25 -13.10 31.74
N LEU A 549 -0.38 -14.34 32.27
CA LEU A 549 0.21 -15.54 31.68
C LEU A 549 -0.31 -15.82 30.26
N ASP A 550 -1.59 -15.64 30.02
CA ASP A 550 -2.24 -15.82 28.72
C ASP A 550 -1.67 -14.84 27.67
N LYS A 551 -1.53 -13.57 28.04
CA LYS A 551 -0.97 -12.52 27.16
C LYS A 551 0.52 -12.70 26.93
N THR A 552 1.25 -13.14 27.96
CA THR A 552 2.68 -13.46 27.83
C THR A 552 2.86 -14.66 26.90
N GLY A 553 2.02 -15.70 27.04
CA GLY A 553 1.99 -16.84 26.13
C GLY A 553 1.67 -16.43 24.67
N ALA A 554 0.69 -15.54 24.47
CA ALA A 554 0.35 -15.03 23.15
C ALA A 554 1.52 -14.25 22.52
N ALA A 555 2.24 -13.44 23.31
CA ALA A 555 3.39 -12.69 22.84
C ALA A 555 4.55 -13.62 22.43
N HIS A 556 4.92 -14.61 23.25
CA HIS A 556 5.91 -15.63 22.89
C HIS A 556 5.48 -16.41 21.64
N GLY A 557 4.19 -16.75 21.51
CA GLY A 557 3.64 -17.40 20.32
C GLY A 557 3.81 -16.57 19.06
N ARG A 558 3.67 -15.22 19.13
CA ARG A 558 3.91 -14.31 18.00
C ARG A 558 5.38 -14.27 17.62
N VAL A 559 6.27 -14.10 18.59
CA VAL A 559 7.72 -14.14 18.39
C VAL A 559 8.14 -15.47 17.75
N GLY A 560 7.69 -16.60 18.31
CA GLY A 560 8.05 -17.92 17.81
C GLY A 560 7.56 -18.20 16.39
N ARG A 561 6.35 -17.77 16.03
CA ARG A 561 5.83 -17.88 14.65
C ARG A 561 6.65 -17.05 13.68
N LEU A 562 6.92 -15.79 14.01
CA LEU A 562 7.70 -14.92 13.12
C LEU A 562 9.13 -15.45 12.94
N MET A 563 9.78 -15.92 14.00
CA MET A 563 11.10 -16.57 13.91
C MET A 563 11.08 -17.81 13.04
N ARG A 564 10.05 -18.69 13.19
CA ARG A 564 9.84 -19.84 12.31
C ARG A 564 9.74 -19.42 10.84
N ASP A 565 8.97 -18.37 10.57
CA ASP A 565 8.72 -17.91 9.20
C ASP A 565 9.94 -17.25 8.56
N LEU A 566 10.82 -16.67 9.40
CA LEU A 566 12.15 -16.18 9.01
C LEU A 566 13.22 -17.31 8.93
N GLY A 567 12.86 -18.58 9.14
CA GLY A 567 13.78 -19.73 9.08
C GLY A 567 14.62 -19.94 10.34
N ARG A 568 14.43 -19.15 11.40
CA ARG A 568 15.13 -19.28 12.69
C ARG A 568 14.45 -20.34 13.55
N LEU A 569 14.50 -21.62 13.10
CA LEU A 569 13.66 -22.69 13.63
C LEU A 569 13.93 -23.03 15.10
N ASP A 570 15.19 -23.00 15.55
CA ASP A 570 15.57 -23.36 16.93
C ASP A 570 15.06 -22.32 17.91
N GLU A 571 15.27 -21.05 17.62
CA GLU A 571 14.79 -19.93 18.43
C GLU A 571 13.26 -19.87 18.44
N GLY A 572 12.64 -20.10 17.27
CA GLY A 572 11.18 -20.14 17.14
C GLY A 572 10.57 -21.26 18.00
N GLU A 573 11.19 -22.44 18.02
CA GLU A 573 10.75 -23.55 18.85
C GLU A 573 10.85 -23.26 20.36
N GLU A 574 11.94 -22.66 20.79
CA GLU A 574 12.13 -22.26 22.19
C GLU A 574 11.00 -21.32 22.65
N ARG A 575 10.74 -20.28 21.86
CA ARG A 575 9.66 -19.34 22.15
C ARG A 575 8.27 -19.97 22.15
N LEU A 576 8.01 -20.90 21.22
CA LEU A 576 6.75 -21.64 21.19
C LEU A 576 6.59 -22.59 22.40
N ARG A 577 7.66 -23.22 22.89
CA ARG A 577 7.61 -24.03 24.12
C ARG A 577 7.33 -23.17 25.36
N GLU A 578 7.92 -21.97 25.44
CA GLU A 578 7.60 -21.00 26.47
C GLU A 578 6.11 -20.62 26.42
N ALA A 579 5.59 -20.30 25.23
CA ALA A 579 4.18 -20.01 25.01
C ALA A 579 3.28 -21.16 25.46
N LEU A 580 3.62 -22.41 25.09
CA LEU A 580 2.85 -23.59 25.48
C LEU A 580 2.77 -23.75 27.01
N SER A 581 3.91 -23.62 27.70
CA SER A 581 3.96 -23.71 29.16
C SER A 581 3.10 -22.65 29.84
N LEU A 582 3.09 -21.44 29.30
CA LEU A 582 2.29 -20.32 29.83
C LEU A 582 0.79 -20.54 29.60
N PHE A 583 0.38 -21.02 28.43
CA PHE A 583 -1.00 -21.34 28.12
C PHE A 583 -1.52 -22.53 28.94
N GLU A 584 -0.69 -23.55 29.18
CA GLU A 584 -1.04 -24.66 30.08
C GLU A 584 -1.28 -24.16 31.52
N LYS A 585 -0.39 -23.29 32.04
CA LYS A 585 -0.54 -22.66 33.36
C LYS A 585 -1.79 -21.78 33.48
N SER A 586 -2.14 -21.04 32.40
CA SER A 586 -3.33 -20.19 32.34
C SER A 586 -4.61 -20.95 32.02
N ARG A 587 -4.51 -22.24 31.65
CA ARG A 587 -5.62 -23.10 31.19
C ARG A 587 -6.30 -22.56 29.93
N ASP A 588 -5.56 -21.90 29.06
CA ASP A 588 -6.05 -21.44 27.76
C ASP A 588 -5.93 -22.57 26.71
N GLU A 589 -6.98 -23.40 26.60
CA GLU A 589 -7.00 -24.51 25.65
C GLU A 589 -6.86 -24.06 24.18
N ARG A 590 -7.34 -22.85 23.82
CA ARG A 590 -7.18 -22.31 22.46
C ARG A 590 -5.72 -21.95 22.19
N GLY A 591 -5.06 -21.29 23.13
CA GLY A 591 -3.65 -20.98 23.07
C GLY A 591 -2.78 -22.24 22.96
N VAL A 592 -3.08 -23.26 23.78
CA VAL A 592 -2.40 -24.57 23.73
C VAL A 592 -2.54 -25.20 22.34
N ALA A 593 -3.76 -25.30 21.82
CA ALA A 593 -4.01 -25.92 20.51
C ALA A 593 -3.31 -25.17 19.35
N SER A 594 -3.31 -23.83 19.40
CA SER A 594 -2.61 -23.00 18.38
C SER A 594 -1.10 -23.23 18.45
N THR A 595 -0.53 -23.25 19.66
CA THR A 595 0.91 -23.40 19.86
C THR A 595 1.40 -24.81 19.47
N LEU A 596 0.60 -25.85 19.77
CA LEU A 596 0.90 -27.21 19.30
C LEU A 596 0.94 -27.29 17.76
N ASP A 597 -0.01 -26.66 17.07
CA ASP A 597 -0.02 -26.61 15.61
C ASP A 597 1.24 -25.90 15.06
N ASP A 598 1.66 -24.79 15.70
CA ASP A 598 2.87 -24.05 15.32
C ASP A 598 4.16 -24.85 15.61
N LEU A 599 4.25 -25.57 16.72
CA LEU A 599 5.35 -26.51 17.02
C LEU A 599 5.37 -27.67 15.99
N GLY A 600 4.19 -28.18 15.61
CA GLY A 600 4.10 -29.19 14.57
C GLY A 600 4.63 -28.67 13.21
N LYS A 601 4.39 -27.38 12.87
CA LYS A 601 4.97 -26.76 11.67
C LYS A 601 6.50 -26.63 11.75
N VAL A 602 7.07 -26.36 12.93
CA VAL A 602 8.52 -26.35 13.14
C VAL A 602 9.09 -27.75 12.92
N ALA A 603 8.49 -28.79 13.52
CA ALA A 603 8.90 -30.17 13.34
C ALA A 603 8.81 -30.59 11.87
N TRP A 604 7.71 -30.25 11.19
CA TRP A 604 7.53 -30.50 9.76
C TRP A 604 8.63 -29.85 8.90
N ARG A 605 8.94 -28.57 9.13
CA ARG A 605 10.02 -27.85 8.40
C ARG A 605 11.40 -28.47 8.62
N ARG A 606 11.63 -29.15 9.76
CA ARG A 606 12.86 -29.93 10.02
C ARG A 606 12.87 -31.33 9.40
N GLY A 607 11.73 -31.78 8.86
CA GLY A 607 11.57 -33.15 8.37
C GLY A 607 11.28 -34.19 9.48
N ASP A 608 11.03 -33.73 10.72
CA ASP A 608 10.58 -34.62 11.82
C ASP A 608 9.07 -34.86 11.72
N TYR A 609 8.69 -35.65 10.71
CA TYR A 609 7.29 -35.95 10.42
C TYR A 609 6.56 -36.68 11.56
N PRO A 610 7.19 -37.67 12.28
CA PRO A 610 6.52 -38.31 13.43
C PRO A 610 6.09 -37.30 14.52
N SER A 611 6.99 -36.42 14.93
CA SER A 611 6.69 -35.36 15.91
C SER A 611 5.65 -34.38 15.40
N ALA A 612 5.72 -34.00 14.11
CA ALA A 612 4.73 -33.11 13.50
C ALA A 612 3.33 -33.73 13.53
N LEU A 613 3.18 -35.01 13.17
CA LEU A 613 1.89 -35.71 13.19
C LEU A 613 1.33 -35.86 14.60
N ASP A 614 2.16 -36.15 15.61
CA ASP A 614 1.73 -36.25 17.01
C ASP A 614 1.18 -34.91 17.53
N VAL A 615 1.97 -33.82 17.44
CA VAL A 615 1.56 -32.55 18.03
C VAL A 615 0.42 -31.89 17.27
N MET A 616 0.39 -31.98 15.92
CA MET A 616 -0.74 -31.48 15.12
C MET A 616 -2.00 -32.32 15.34
N GLY A 617 -1.89 -33.64 15.56
CA GLY A 617 -3.01 -34.53 15.89
C GLY A 617 -3.64 -34.15 17.23
N ARG A 618 -2.83 -33.85 18.23
CA ARG A 618 -3.29 -33.33 19.53
C ARG A 618 -3.98 -31.97 19.36
N ALA A 619 -3.41 -31.06 18.57
CA ALA A 619 -4.03 -29.76 18.28
C ALA A 619 -5.41 -29.92 17.61
N LEU A 620 -5.54 -30.83 16.64
CA LEU A 620 -6.82 -31.13 15.97
C LEU A 620 -7.87 -31.65 16.97
N THR A 621 -7.48 -32.61 17.83
CA THR A 621 -8.38 -33.17 18.85
C THR A 621 -8.89 -32.09 19.80
N MET A 622 -8.05 -31.18 20.23
CA MET A 622 -8.45 -30.04 21.07
C MET A 622 -9.40 -29.09 20.32
N ARG A 623 -9.09 -28.72 19.07
CA ARG A 623 -9.94 -27.85 18.23
C ARG A 623 -11.31 -28.46 17.97
N GLN A 624 -11.40 -29.79 17.81
CA GLN A 624 -12.66 -30.52 17.68
C GLN A 624 -13.51 -30.42 18.96
N ARG A 625 -12.90 -30.56 20.15
CA ARG A 625 -13.60 -30.36 21.41
C ARG A 625 -14.10 -28.94 21.60
N LEU A 626 -13.32 -27.96 21.14
CA LEU A 626 -13.67 -26.52 21.20
C LEU A 626 -14.73 -26.12 20.16
N GLY A 627 -15.00 -26.94 19.16
CA GLY A 627 -15.98 -26.69 18.11
C GLY A 627 -15.59 -25.59 17.10
N ASP A 628 -14.32 -25.17 17.07
CA ASP A 628 -13.83 -24.13 16.16
C ASP A 628 -13.62 -24.69 14.76
N ARG A 629 -14.66 -24.60 13.91
CA ARG A 629 -14.69 -25.17 12.56
C ARG A 629 -13.59 -24.65 11.65
N ARG A 630 -13.23 -23.35 11.72
CA ARG A 630 -12.16 -22.77 10.91
C ARG A 630 -10.81 -23.36 11.28
N SER A 631 -10.50 -23.42 12.57
CA SER A 631 -9.25 -24.00 13.08
C SER A 631 -9.18 -25.52 12.87
N ILE A 632 -10.30 -26.24 12.90
CA ILE A 632 -10.37 -27.66 12.53
C ILE A 632 -9.96 -27.85 11.08
N ALA A 633 -10.54 -27.08 10.14
CA ALA A 633 -10.19 -27.16 8.72
C ALA A 633 -8.70 -26.84 8.46
N LEU A 634 -8.13 -25.87 9.21
CA LEU A 634 -6.70 -25.54 9.15
C LEU A 634 -5.84 -26.72 9.61
N SER A 635 -6.16 -27.34 10.76
CA SER A 635 -5.41 -28.51 11.25
C SER A 635 -5.50 -29.70 10.31
N LEU A 636 -6.67 -29.96 9.73
CA LEU A 636 -6.86 -31.04 8.75
C LEU A 636 -6.00 -30.79 7.50
N ASN A 637 -5.97 -29.56 7.01
CA ASN A 637 -5.12 -29.17 5.87
C ASN A 637 -3.63 -29.33 6.19
N ASN A 638 -3.16 -28.89 7.38
CA ASN A 638 -1.76 -29.01 7.78
C ASN A 638 -1.33 -30.47 7.94
N LEU A 639 -2.16 -31.31 8.57
CA LEU A 639 -1.94 -32.76 8.65
C LEU A 639 -1.93 -33.41 7.25
N GLY A 640 -2.82 -32.96 6.36
CA GLY A 640 -2.84 -33.40 4.97
C GLY A 640 -1.53 -33.13 4.25
N LEU A 641 -0.90 -31.96 4.47
CA LEU A 641 0.42 -31.64 3.91
C LEU A 641 1.52 -32.57 4.45
N VAL A 642 1.55 -32.82 5.76
CA VAL A 642 2.53 -33.75 6.35
C VAL A 642 2.35 -35.17 5.81
N HIS A 643 1.11 -35.65 5.68
CA HIS A 643 0.85 -36.97 5.07
C HIS A 643 1.19 -37.01 3.57
N HIS A 644 1.01 -35.90 2.85
CA HIS A 644 1.46 -35.81 1.46
C HIS A 644 2.98 -35.93 1.36
N ASP A 645 3.74 -35.21 2.17
CA ASP A 645 5.21 -35.23 2.15
C ASP A 645 5.80 -36.62 2.58
N THR A 646 5.06 -37.33 3.43
CA THR A 646 5.42 -38.71 3.82
C THR A 646 4.96 -39.76 2.81
N GLY A 647 4.33 -39.38 1.69
CA GLY A 647 3.81 -40.32 0.67
C GLY A 647 2.52 -41.04 1.05
N ALA A 648 1.90 -40.72 2.18
CA ALA A 648 0.63 -41.30 2.63
C ALA A 648 -0.56 -40.66 1.92
N PHE A 649 -0.56 -40.72 0.57
CA PHE A 649 -1.47 -39.93 -0.29
C PHE A 649 -2.96 -40.17 -0.02
N ARG A 650 -3.35 -41.43 0.25
CA ARG A 650 -4.76 -41.71 0.58
C ARG A 650 -5.21 -40.95 1.81
N ARG A 651 -4.39 -40.91 2.85
CA ARG A 651 -4.71 -40.20 4.09
C ARG A 651 -4.70 -38.69 3.87
N ALA A 652 -3.79 -38.20 3.06
CA ALA A 652 -3.76 -36.77 2.67
C ALA A 652 -5.05 -36.33 1.95
N ILE A 653 -5.55 -37.16 0.99
CA ILE A 653 -6.82 -36.91 0.29
C ILE A 653 -7.98 -36.78 1.29
N GLU A 654 -8.15 -37.78 2.19
CA GLU A 654 -9.22 -37.81 3.19
C GLU A 654 -9.22 -36.54 4.06
N LEU A 655 -8.04 -36.08 4.46
CA LEU A 655 -7.87 -34.89 5.29
C LEU A 655 -8.17 -33.62 4.52
N PHE A 656 -7.66 -33.48 3.30
CA PHE A 656 -7.95 -32.32 2.45
C PHE A 656 -9.43 -32.24 2.05
N GLU A 657 -10.07 -33.34 1.71
CA GLU A 657 -11.51 -33.38 1.40
C GLU A 657 -12.36 -32.99 2.61
N SER A 658 -11.97 -33.46 3.81
CA SER A 658 -12.63 -33.07 5.05
C SER A 658 -12.48 -31.56 5.33
N ALA A 659 -11.27 -31.00 5.11
CA ALA A 659 -11.02 -29.57 5.21
C ALA A 659 -11.83 -28.77 4.18
N LEU A 660 -11.85 -29.26 2.91
CA LEU A 660 -12.59 -28.64 1.81
C LEU A 660 -14.08 -28.55 2.11
N LYS A 661 -14.69 -29.64 2.61
CA LYS A 661 -16.09 -29.68 3.02
C LYS A 661 -16.40 -28.60 4.07
N ILE A 662 -15.60 -28.55 5.15
CA ILE A 662 -15.80 -27.56 6.20
C ILE A 662 -15.67 -26.15 5.65
N ARG A 663 -14.66 -25.87 4.83
CA ARG A 663 -14.39 -24.53 4.25
C ARG A 663 -15.54 -24.06 3.35
N ARG A 664 -16.11 -24.97 2.53
CA ARG A 664 -17.30 -24.65 1.73
C ARG A 664 -18.51 -24.33 2.61
N GLU A 665 -18.73 -25.06 3.70
CA GLU A 665 -19.84 -24.85 4.61
C GLU A 665 -19.77 -23.54 5.39
N ILE A 666 -18.55 -23.07 5.73
CA ILE A 666 -18.33 -21.82 6.49
C ILE A 666 -18.04 -20.61 5.59
N GLY A 667 -17.94 -20.80 4.25
CA GLY A 667 -17.60 -19.73 3.31
C GLY A 667 -16.15 -19.22 3.40
N ASP A 668 -15.21 -20.06 3.85
CA ASP A 668 -13.77 -19.70 3.92
C ASP A 668 -13.12 -19.83 2.53
N LEU A 669 -13.29 -18.81 1.68
CA LEU A 669 -12.80 -18.80 0.30
C LEU A 669 -11.27 -18.84 0.22
N VAL A 670 -10.56 -18.16 1.12
CA VAL A 670 -9.09 -18.14 1.15
C VAL A 670 -8.56 -19.55 1.43
N GLY A 671 -9.09 -20.19 2.48
CA GLY A 671 -8.74 -21.54 2.81
C GLY A 671 -9.18 -22.54 1.71
N LEU A 672 -10.34 -22.32 1.10
CA LEU A 672 -10.87 -23.15 0.02
C LEU A 672 -9.88 -23.23 -1.14
N SER A 673 -9.42 -22.09 -1.66
CA SER A 673 -8.43 -22.02 -2.73
C SER A 673 -7.11 -22.73 -2.34
N ALA A 674 -6.66 -22.56 -1.08
CA ALA A 674 -5.45 -23.23 -0.60
C ALA A 674 -5.60 -24.76 -0.60
N THR A 675 -6.75 -25.30 -0.13
CA THR A 675 -6.95 -26.75 -0.08
C THR A 675 -7.12 -27.34 -1.49
N LEU A 676 -7.82 -26.64 -2.38
CA LEU A 676 -7.96 -27.04 -3.79
C LEU A 676 -6.58 -27.12 -4.47
N ASN A 677 -5.73 -26.14 -4.24
CA ASN A 677 -4.36 -26.15 -4.74
C ASN A 677 -3.55 -27.36 -4.21
N ASN A 678 -3.66 -27.66 -2.91
CA ASN A 678 -2.97 -28.82 -2.32
C ASN A 678 -3.49 -30.16 -2.87
N LEU A 679 -4.80 -30.30 -3.06
CA LEU A 679 -5.39 -31.45 -3.75
C LEU A 679 -4.93 -31.55 -5.21
N GLY A 680 -4.82 -30.42 -5.90
CA GLY A 680 -4.28 -30.37 -7.27
C GLY A 680 -2.83 -30.87 -7.34
N THR A 681 -1.97 -30.42 -6.42
CA THR A 681 -0.57 -30.87 -6.32
C THR A 681 -0.51 -32.38 -6.05
N LEU A 682 -1.33 -32.88 -5.15
CA LEU A 682 -1.40 -34.30 -4.83
C LEU A 682 -1.89 -35.13 -6.03
N ALA A 683 -2.90 -34.67 -6.78
CA ALA A 683 -3.35 -35.32 -8.01
C ALA A 683 -2.23 -35.37 -9.07
N GLN A 684 -1.44 -34.27 -9.17
CA GLN A 684 -0.28 -34.18 -10.06
C GLN A 684 0.81 -35.18 -9.70
N ASP A 685 1.06 -35.39 -8.40
CA ASP A 685 2.02 -36.42 -7.92
C ASP A 685 1.52 -37.86 -8.17
N GLN A 686 0.21 -38.04 -8.19
CA GLN A 686 -0.42 -39.29 -8.61
C GLN A 686 -0.50 -39.48 -10.13
N LYS A 687 0.01 -38.52 -10.92
CA LYS A 687 -0.05 -38.52 -12.40
C LYS A 687 -1.48 -38.44 -12.98
N ASP A 688 -2.40 -37.93 -12.19
CA ASP A 688 -3.76 -37.59 -12.64
C ASP A 688 -3.81 -36.12 -13.06
N ASP A 689 -3.16 -35.82 -14.20
CA ASP A 689 -3.00 -34.47 -14.70
C ASP A 689 -4.36 -33.83 -15.10
N ALA A 690 -5.35 -34.65 -15.45
CA ALA A 690 -6.71 -34.16 -15.75
C ALA A 690 -7.39 -33.63 -14.48
N ARG A 691 -7.34 -34.40 -13.41
CA ARG A 691 -7.90 -34.00 -12.11
C ARG A 691 -7.13 -32.84 -11.49
N ALA A 692 -5.80 -32.82 -11.61
CA ALA A 692 -4.95 -31.74 -11.15
C ALA A 692 -5.35 -30.41 -11.81
N ARG A 693 -5.55 -30.42 -13.14
CA ARG A 693 -5.97 -29.24 -13.88
C ARG A 693 -7.34 -28.71 -13.41
N GLU A 694 -8.35 -29.58 -13.28
CA GLU A 694 -9.67 -29.16 -12.77
C GLU A 694 -9.57 -28.49 -11.41
N LEU A 695 -8.80 -29.07 -10.48
CA LEU A 695 -8.62 -28.54 -9.13
C LEU A 695 -7.87 -27.19 -9.12
N PHE A 696 -6.85 -27.04 -9.95
CA PHE A 696 -6.12 -25.78 -10.07
C PHE A 696 -6.98 -24.70 -10.76
N GLU A 697 -7.80 -25.05 -11.76
CA GLU A 697 -8.74 -24.11 -12.39
C GLU A 697 -9.81 -23.62 -11.39
N GLU A 698 -10.35 -24.51 -10.55
CA GLU A 698 -11.26 -24.15 -9.46
C GLU A 698 -10.55 -23.29 -8.42
N ALA A 699 -9.32 -23.65 -8.01
CA ALA A 699 -8.51 -22.88 -7.08
C ALA A 699 -8.21 -21.48 -7.60
N LEU A 700 -7.92 -21.36 -8.90
CA LEU A 700 -7.65 -20.09 -9.57
C LEU A 700 -8.89 -19.21 -9.63
N ALA A 701 -10.06 -19.77 -9.92
CA ALA A 701 -11.32 -19.04 -9.93
C ALA A 701 -11.62 -18.44 -8.55
N VAL A 702 -11.48 -19.23 -7.49
CA VAL A 702 -11.66 -18.76 -6.10
C VAL A 702 -10.59 -17.74 -5.70
N ALA A 703 -9.33 -17.96 -6.10
CA ALA A 703 -8.25 -17.00 -5.82
C ALA A 703 -8.47 -15.65 -6.53
N LYS A 704 -8.98 -15.66 -7.75
CA LYS A 704 -9.37 -14.44 -8.50
C LYS A 704 -10.55 -13.75 -7.85
N GLU A 705 -11.54 -14.48 -7.35
CA GLU A 705 -12.67 -13.93 -6.63
C GLU A 705 -12.23 -13.20 -5.35
N THR A 706 -11.30 -13.81 -4.59
CA THR A 706 -10.74 -13.21 -3.36
C THR A 706 -9.70 -12.12 -3.63
N GLY A 707 -9.22 -11.95 -4.86
CA GLY A 707 -8.16 -11.00 -5.19
C GLY A 707 -6.78 -11.39 -4.63
N ASN A 708 -6.57 -12.62 -4.14
CA ASN A 708 -5.30 -13.05 -3.55
C ASN A 708 -4.24 -13.31 -4.62
N ARG A 709 -3.48 -12.26 -4.97
CA ARG A 709 -2.47 -12.31 -6.06
C ARG A 709 -1.37 -13.33 -5.80
N ASN A 710 -0.89 -13.46 -4.56
CA ASN A 710 0.13 -14.46 -4.23
C ASN A 710 -0.41 -15.87 -4.51
N ARG A 711 -1.68 -16.11 -4.13
CA ARG A 711 -2.35 -17.38 -4.44
C ARG A 711 -2.54 -17.57 -5.95
N ILE A 712 -2.94 -16.52 -6.65
CA ILE A 712 -3.09 -16.54 -8.11
C ILE A 712 -1.75 -16.91 -8.77
N ALA A 713 -0.63 -16.26 -8.40
CA ALA A 713 0.70 -16.56 -8.93
C ALA A 713 1.10 -18.02 -8.67
N MET A 714 0.90 -18.52 -7.44
CA MET A 714 1.20 -19.89 -7.05
C MET A 714 0.36 -20.91 -7.86
N VAL A 715 -0.95 -20.69 -7.97
CA VAL A 715 -1.85 -21.60 -8.70
C VAL A 715 -1.57 -21.57 -10.20
N LEU A 716 -1.28 -20.39 -10.78
CA LEU A 716 -0.85 -20.28 -12.18
C LEU A 716 0.45 -21.03 -12.43
N THR A 717 1.41 -20.96 -11.52
CA THR A 717 2.66 -21.74 -11.61
C THR A 717 2.37 -23.24 -11.66
N ASN A 718 1.54 -23.76 -10.74
CA ASN A 718 1.17 -25.17 -10.72
C ASN A 718 0.37 -25.59 -11.97
N LEU A 719 -0.54 -24.74 -12.43
CA LEU A 719 -1.31 -24.98 -13.66
C LEU A 719 -0.38 -25.01 -14.89
N GLY A 720 0.60 -24.12 -14.95
CA GLY A 720 1.62 -24.10 -15.99
C GLY A 720 2.47 -25.38 -16.00
N TYR A 721 2.88 -25.88 -14.84
CA TYR A 721 3.54 -27.20 -14.73
C TYR A 721 2.64 -28.34 -15.20
N THR A 722 1.33 -28.27 -14.92
CA THR A 722 0.37 -29.30 -15.38
C THR A 722 0.24 -29.29 -16.90
N HIS A 723 0.18 -28.10 -17.52
CA HIS A 723 0.18 -27.98 -18.98
C HIS A 723 1.47 -28.54 -19.62
N HIS A 724 2.63 -28.23 -19.02
CA HIS A 724 3.91 -28.79 -19.48
C HIS A 724 3.94 -30.33 -19.39
N LYS A 725 3.51 -30.92 -18.26
CA LYS A 725 3.43 -32.38 -18.12
C LYS A 725 2.47 -33.01 -19.11
N ALA A 726 1.41 -32.35 -19.50
CA ALA A 726 0.46 -32.76 -20.53
C ALA A 726 0.99 -32.59 -21.96
N GLY A 727 2.20 -32.03 -22.14
CA GLY A 727 2.82 -31.78 -23.45
C GLY A 727 2.34 -30.51 -24.15
N ASP A 728 1.52 -29.68 -23.51
CA ASP A 728 1.09 -28.38 -24.06
C ASP A 728 2.03 -27.26 -23.59
N ASP A 729 3.26 -27.31 -24.11
CA ASP A 729 4.30 -26.35 -23.74
C ASP A 729 3.98 -24.90 -24.15
N ALA A 730 3.17 -24.70 -25.18
CA ALA A 730 2.75 -23.36 -25.59
C ALA A 730 1.88 -22.72 -24.52
N LYS A 731 0.87 -23.43 -24.03
CA LYS A 731 -0.02 -22.98 -22.97
C LYS A 731 0.70 -22.91 -21.62
N ALA A 732 1.65 -23.83 -21.37
CA ALA A 732 2.50 -23.78 -20.19
C ALA A 732 3.29 -22.46 -20.12
N ILE A 733 3.96 -22.06 -21.21
CA ILE A 733 4.73 -20.81 -21.29
C ILE A 733 3.81 -19.59 -21.09
N GLU A 734 2.64 -19.56 -21.73
CA GLU A 734 1.67 -18.47 -21.54
C GLU A 734 1.25 -18.33 -20.08
N THR A 735 0.86 -19.43 -19.44
CA THR A 735 0.40 -19.45 -18.04
C THR A 735 1.51 -19.09 -17.07
N LEU A 736 2.73 -19.63 -17.29
CA LEU A 736 3.89 -19.35 -16.45
C LEU A 736 4.40 -17.91 -16.59
N LYS A 737 4.28 -17.29 -17.75
CA LYS A 737 4.58 -15.86 -17.94
C LYS A 737 3.61 -14.97 -17.18
N GLN A 738 2.34 -15.33 -17.08
CA GLN A 738 1.38 -14.62 -16.25
C GLN A 738 1.76 -14.76 -14.77
N ALA A 739 2.22 -15.95 -14.34
CA ALA A 739 2.71 -16.18 -12.98
C ALA A 739 3.98 -15.38 -12.68
N GLU A 740 4.96 -15.38 -13.62
CA GLU A 740 6.22 -14.62 -13.54
C GLU A 740 5.94 -13.11 -13.37
N SER A 741 5.17 -12.51 -14.29
CA SER A 741 4.83 -11.10 -14.24
C SER A 741 4.15 -10.73 -12.93
N LEU A 742 3.22 -11.57 -12.46
CA LEU A 742 2.49 -11.33 -11.22
C LEU A 742 3.39 -11.46 -9.99
N ALA A 743 4.28 -12.43 -9.94
CA ALA A 743 5.22 -12.64 -8.83
C ALA A 743 6.28 -11.53 -8.77
N ASP A 744 6.77 -11.06 -9.93
CA ASP A 744 7.71 -9.95 -10.03
C ASP A 744 7.07 -8.63 -9.54
N GLU A 745 5.86 -8.32 -9.99
CA GLU A 745 5.08 -7.16 -9.52
C GLU A 745 4.86 -7.17 -8.00
N LEU A 746 4.71 -8.36 -7.40
CA LEU A 746 4.52 -8.53 -5.96
C LEU A 746 5.84 -8.48 -5.16
N GLY A 747 6.98 -8.55 -5.85
CA GLY A 747 8.28 -8.76 -5.20
C GLY A 747 8.39 -10.12 -4.50
N ASP A 748 7.52 -11.09 -4.85
CA ASP A 748 7.53 -12.45 -4.30
C ASP A 748 8.61 -13.28 -5.01
N LYS A 749 9.84 -13.15 -4.51
CA LYS A 749 11.02 -13.84 -5.07
C LYS A 749 10.86 -15.35 -5.10
N LEU A 750 10.12 -15.93 -4.14
CA LEU A 750 9.92 -17.38 -4.08
C LEU A 750 9.01 -17.87 -5.23
N SER A 751 7.85 -17.23 -5.40
CA SER A 751 6.92 -17.53 -6.49
C SER A 751 7.52 -17.21 -7.86
N LEU A 752 8.30 -16.11 -7.97
CA LEU A 752 9.02 -15.74 -9.19
C LEU A 752 10.04 -16.83 -9.58
N ALA A 753 10.82 -17.32 -8.60
CA ALA A 753 11.81 -18.38 -8.84
C ALA A 753 11.16 -19.69 -9.31
N GLU A 754 10.00 -20.07 -8.73
CA GLU A 754 9.25 -21.26 -9.16
C GLU A 754 8.67 -21.09 -10.57
N ALA A 755 8.11 -19.93 -10.90
CA ALA A 755 7.60 -19.65 -12.25
C ALA A 755 8.71 -19.70 -13.31
N LEU A 756 9.87 -19.09 -13.03
CA LEU A 756 11.05 -19.11 -13.89
C LEU A 756 11.59 -20.53 -14.10
N ARG A 757 11.63 -21.36 -13.04
CA ARG A 757 12.02 -22.76 -13.15
C ARG A 757 11.05 -23.55 -14.06
N GLY A 758 9.76 -23.28 -13.94
CA GLY A 758 8.73 -23.85 -14.80
C GLY A 758 8.89 -23.41 -16.27
N LEU A 759 9.10 -22.12 -16.51
CA LEU A 759 9.38 -21.57 -17.85
C LEU A 759 10.61 -22.22 -18.47
N GLY A 760 11.68 -22.39 -17.70
CA GLY A 760 12.88 -23.05 -18.15
C GLY A 760 12.63 -24.47 -18.64
N LYS A 761 11.83 -25.27 -17.92
CA LYS A 761 11.44 -26.62 -18.34
C LYS A 761 10.60 -26.60 -19.61
N ALA A 762 9.64 -25.71 -19.74
CA ALA A 762 8.79 -25.61 -20.91
C ALA A 762 9.58 -25.12 -22.16
N TYR A 763 10.52 -24.17 -21.99
CA TYR A 763 11.43 -23.77 -23.08
C TYR A 763 12.37 -24.90 -23.51
N LEU A 764 12.89 -25.68 -22.56
CA LEU A 764 13.75 -26.83 -22.85
C LEU A 764 13.00 -27.85 -23.70
N ALA A 765 11.77 -28.20 -23.37
CA ALA A 765 10.91 -29.11 -24.14
C ALA A 765 10.66 -28.63 -25.58
N ARG A 766 10.65 -27.32 -25.81
CA ARG A 766 10.54 -26.68 -27.14
C ARG A 766 11.87 -26.55 -27.88
N GLY A 767 13.01 -26.97 -27.27
CA GLY A 767 14.34 -26.81 -27.86
C GLY A 767 14.93 -25.41 -27.76
N GLU A 768 14.33 -24.52 -26.96
CA GLU A 768 14.79 -23.14 -26.74
C GLU A 768 15.83 -23.10 -25.59
N SER A 769 16.95 -23.81 -25.74
CA SER A 769 17.91 -24.09 -24.67
C SER A 769 18.53 -22.84 -24.03
N THR A 770 18.78 -21.78 -24.79
CA THR A 770 19.35 -20.53 -24.25
C THR A 770 18.39 -19.88 -23.24
N ARG A 771 17.12 -19.70 -23.62
CA ARG A 771 16.08 -19.14 -22.73
C ARG A 771 15.84 -20.04 -21.52
N ALA A 772 15.90 -21.36 -21.71
CA ALA A 772 15.76 -22.31 -20.62
C ALA A 772 16.84 -22.09 -19.54
N ARG A 773 18.11 -22.00 -19.96
CA ARG A 773 19.24 -21.74 -19.06
C ARG A 773 19.15 -20.39 -18.34
N GLU A 774 18.79 -19.34 -19.05
CA GLU A 774 18.58 -18.00 -18.46
C GLU A 774 17.51 -18.05 -17.36
N CYS A 775 16.34 -18.62 -17.64
CA CYS A 775 15.25 -18.73 -16.66
C CYS A 775 15.65 -19.58 -15.46
N ILE A 776 16.24 -20.76 -15.67
CA ILE A 776 16.60 -21.65 -14.56
C ILE A 776 17.77 -21.08 -13.76
N GLY A 777 18.77 -20.47 -14.41
CA GLY A 777 19.88 -19.79 -13.73
C GLY A 777 19.39 -18.68 -12.81
N ARG A 778 18.50 -17.83 -13.30
CA ARG A 778 17.86 -16.77 -12.50
C ARG A 778 17.04 -17.33 -11.33
N SER A 779 16.35 -18.46 -11.54
CA SER A 779 15.63 -19.17 -10.48
C SER A 779 16.56 -19.65 -9.35
N VAL A 780 17.75 -20.20 -9.69
CA VAL A 780 18.76 -20.63 -8.70
C VAL A 780 19.24 -19.43 -7.86
N GLU A 781 19.52 -18.29 -8.50
CA GLU A 781 19.94 -17.07 -7.81
C GLU A 781 18.88 -16.61 -6.81
N LEU A 782 17.62 -16.52 -7.24
CA LEU A 782 16.52 -16.10 -6.41
C LEU A 782 16.29 -17.05 -5.21
N PHE A 783 16.32 -18.37 -5.42
CA PHE A 783 16.20 -19.32 -4.30
C PHE A 783 17.33 -19.17 -3.29
N ARG A 784 18.55 -18.88 -3.75
CA ARG A 784 19.71 -18.62 -2.88
C ARG A 784 19.51 -17.34 -2.08
N GLU A 785 19.03 -16.25 -2.71
CA GLU A 785 18.74 -14.98 -2.05
C GLU A 785 17.69 -15.12 -0.94
N VAL A 786 16.65 -15.94 -1.15
CA VAL A 786 15.59 -16.14 -0.15
C VAL A 786 15.90 -17.25 0.87
N GLY A 787 17.06 -17.91 0.75
CA GLY A 787 17.45 -19.03 1.63
C GLY A 787 16.64 -20.31 1.42
N GLY A 788 15.98 -20.47 0.28
CA GLY A 788 15.17 -21.64 -0.08
C GLY A 788 16.05 -22.84 -0.49
N ARG A 789 16.78 -23.43 0.46
CA ARG A 789 17.81 -24.43 0.19
C ARG A 789 17.30 -25.67 -0.54
N VAL A 790 16.09 -26.16 -0.21
CA VAL A 790 15.50 -27.32 -0.90
C VAL A 790 15.20 -26.98 -2.36
N GLN A 791 14.58 -25.83 -2.59
CA GLN A 791 14.23 -25.33 -3.92
C GLN A 791 15.48 -24.99 -4.75
N GLU A 792 16.53 -24.44 -4.13
CA GLU A 792 17.84 -24.20 -4.75
C GLU A 792 18.43 -25.54 -5.26
N GLY A 793 18.42 -26.58 -4.44
CA GLY A 793 18.90 -27.90 -4.82
C GLY A 793 18.12 -28.50 -6.01
N VAL A 794 16.80 -28.35 -6.03
CA VAL A 794 15.95 -28.78 -7.15
C VAL A 794 16.23 -27.95 -8.41
N ALA A 795 16.42 -26.65 -8.28
CA ALA A 795 16.72 -25.77 -9.42
C ALA A 795 18.12 -26.05 -9.99
N LEU A 796 19.12 -26.31 -9.14
CA LEU A 796 20.46 -26.74 -9.57
C LEU A 796 20.41 -28.06 -10.35
N ARG A 797 19.62 -29.03 -9.89
CA ARG A 797 19.39 -30.27 -10.64
C ARG A 797 18.77 -29.98 -11.99
N THR A 798 17.72 -29.17 -12.05
CA THR A 798 17.06 -28.80 -13.31
C THR A 798 18.01 -28.07 -14.26
N LEU A 799 18.90 -27.21 -13.74
CA LEU A 799 19.92 -26.52 -14.53
C LEU A 799 20.91 -27.54 -15.13
N GLY A 800 21.40 -28.48 -14.33
CA GLY A 800 22.28 -29.57 -14.80
C GLY A 800 21.60 -30.41 -15.88
N GLU A 801 20.34 -30.82 -15.72
CA GLU A 801 19.53 -31.52 -16.73
C GLU A 801 19.44 -30.72 -18.03
N SER A 802 19.21 -29.38 -17.93
CA SER A 802 19.06 -28.51 -19.11
C SER A 802 20.37 -28.35 -19.90
N LEU A 803 21.49 -28.28 -19.19
CA LEU A 803 22.82 -28.22 -19.78
C LEU A 803 23.18 -29.55 -20.47
N ALA A 804 22.84 -30.68 -19.84
CA ALA A 804 23.09 -32.04 -20.40
C ALA A 804 22.30 -32.32 -21.68
N GLN A 805 21.05 -31.84 -21.78
CA GLN A 805 20.17 -32.03 -22.95
C GLN A 805 20.41 -31.05 -24.08
N GLY A 806 20.92 -29.84 -23.81
CA GLY A 806 20.98 -28.71 -24.76
C GLY A 806 22.21 -28.69 -25.65
N SER A 807 23.20 -29.61 -25.51
CA SER A 807 24.47 -29.42 -26.17
C SER A 807 25.07 -30.66 -26.86
N ALA A 808 25.68 -30.38 -27.98
CA ALA A 808 26.56 -31.33 -28.71
C ALA A 808 28.05 -31.15 -28.31
N GLY A 809 28.40 -30.33 -27.28
CA GLY A 809 29.76 -29.97 -26.91
C GLY A 809 30.17 -30.38 -25.48
N GLY A 810 31.45 -30.78 -25.28
CA GLY A 810 31.96 -31.26 -24.00
C GLY A 810 31.94 -30.27 -22.85
N HIS A 811 31.95 -28.97 -23.12
CA HIS A 811 32.04 -27.92 -22.11
C HIS A 811 30.74 -27.81 -21.26
N ASP A 812 29.59 -27.97 -21.85
CA ASP A 812 28.28 -27.88 -21.17
C ASP A 812 28.06 -29.13 -20.25
N HIS A 813 28.69 -30.29 -20.59
CA HIS A 813 28.64 -31.47 -19.74
C HIS A 813 29.42 -31.32 -18.45
N ASP A 814 30.57 -30.61 -18.49
CA ASP A 814 31.36 -30.36 -17.29
C ASP A 814 30.62 -29.41 -16.37
N GLU A 815 30.00 -28.34 -16.91
CA GLU A 815 29.17 -27.43 -16.17
C GLU A 815 27.93 -28.10 -15.57
N ALA A 816 27.27 -28.97 -16.31
CA ALA A 816 26.15 -29.78 -15.83
C ALA A 816 26.54 -30.64 -14.62
N GLN A 817 27.73 -31.29 -14.67
CA GLN A 817 28.24 -32.04 -13.53
C GLN A 817 28.45 -31.19 -12.30
N VAL A 818 28.98 -29.97 -12.45
CA VAL A 818 29.20 -29.02 -11.31
C VAL A 818 27.87 -28.74 -10.62
N HIS A 819 26.84 -28.43 -11.38
CA HIS A 819 25.51 -28.11 -10.82
C HIS A 819 24.85 -29.34 -10.19
N LEU A 820 24.93 -30.50 -10.79
CA LEU A 820 24.37 -31.74 -10.23
C LEU A 820 25.08 -32.16 -8.94
N ARG A 821 26.41 -32.05 -8.86
CA ARG A 821 27.18 -32.30 -7.64
C ARG A 821 26.87 -31.29 -6.55
N ALA A 822 26.67 -29.99 -6.91
CA ALA A 822 26.23 -28.97 -5.96
C ALA A 822 24.84 -29.28 -5.40
N SER A 823 23.90 -29.76 -6.23
CA SER A 823 22.58 -30.24 -5.80
C SER A 823 22.69 -31.42 -4.80
N ILE A 824 23.54 -32.41 -5.10
CA ILE A 824 23.79 -33.55 -4.23
C ILE A 824 24.35 -33.10 -2.88
N ALA A 825 25.41 -32.28 -2.88
CA ALA A 825 26.04 -31.79 -1.67
C ALA A 825 25.05 -30.98 -0.80
N LEU A 826 24.19 -30.19 -1.45
CA LEU A 826 23.17 -29.39 -0.75
C LEU A 826 22.13 -30.28 -0.07
N PHE A 827 21.61 -31.34 -0.77
CA PHE A 827 20.66 -32.28 -0.18
C PHE A 827 21.28 -33.17 0.92
N GLU A 828 22.57 -33.51 0.83
CA GLU A 828 23.30 -34.12 1.93
C GLU A 828 23.33 -33.22 3.17
N ALA A 829 23.68 -31.96 2.98
CA ALA A 829 23.82 -31.00 4.08
C ALA A 829 22.49 -30.72 4.80
N ILE A 830 21.36 -30.82 4.10
CA ILE A 830 20.01 -30.59 4.69
C ILE A 830 19.32 -31.92 5.10
N GLY A 831 19.90 -33.06 4.79
CA GLY A 831 19.36 -34.39 5.15
C GLY A 831 18.13 -34.82 4.34
N ASN A 832 17.91 -34.26 3.12
CA ASN A 832 16.78 -34.64 2.27
C ASN A 832 17.10 -35.85 1.41
N ASP A 833 16.88 -37.04 1.97
CA ASP A 833 17.22 -38.33 1.37
C ASP A 833 16.53 -38.58 0.00
N ILE A 834 15.27 -38.12 -0.17
CA ILE A 834 14.51 -38.33 -1.43
C ILE A 834 15.12 -37.51 -2.56
N GLU A 835 15.33 -36.23 -2.36
CA GLU A 835 15.86 -35.33 -3.39
C GLU A 835 17.35 -35.63 -3.66
N LEU A 836 18.10 -36.06 -2.64
CA LEU A 836 19.45 -36.57 -2.77
C LEU A 836 19.51 -37.78 -3.76
N ALA A 837 18.63 -38.76 -3.54
CA ALA A 837 18.58 -39.96 -4.41
C ALA A 837 18.18 -39.61 -5.85
N LYS A 838 17.24 -38.67 -6.04
CA LYS A 838 16.85 -38.16 -7.37
C LYS A 838 18.05 -37.49 -8.07
N SER A 839 18.81 -36.64 -7.37
CA SER A 839 19.96 -35.93 -7.95
C SER A 839 21.12 -36.91 -8.29
N CYS A 840 21.36 -37.92 -7.44
CA CYS A 840 22.32 -38.98 -7.75
C CYS A 840 21.95 -39.78 -9.02
N ARG A 841 20.67 -40.10 -9.21
CA ARG A 841 20.18 -40.78 -10.41
C ARG A 841 20.37 -39.98 -11.67
N VAL A 842 20.02 -38.67 -11.65
CA VAL A 842 20.22 -37.79 -12.80
C VAL A 842 21.69 -37.69 -13.18
N LEU A 843 22.59 -37.54 -12.21
CA LEU A 843 24.02 -37.49 -12.48
C LEU A 843 24.54 -38.83 -13.04
N ALA A 844 24.05 -39.97 -12.52
CA ALA A 844 24.40 -41.30 -13.02
C ALA A 844 23.95 -41.50 -14.48
N GLU A 845 22.74 -41.09 -14.83
CA GLU A 845 22.22 -41.15 -16.21
C GLU A 845 23.08 -40.31 -17.16
N MET A 846 23.44 -39.08 -16.76
CA MET A 846 24.30 -38.21 -17.56
C MET A 846 25.71 -38.79 -17.75
N LEU A 847 26.33 -39.30 -16.70
CA LEU A 847 27.66 -39.92 -16.77
C LEU A 847 27.66 -41.17 -17.66
N ARG A 848 26.60 -41.98 -17.67
CA ARG A 848 26.45 -43.11 -18.61
C ARG A 848 26.36 -42.65 -20.05
N ALA A 849 25.56 -41.63 -20.32
CA ALA A 849 25.45 -41.07 -21.66
C ALA A 849 26.82 -40.57 -22.14
N GLN A 850 27.58 -39.92 -21.26
CA GLN A 850 28.93 -39.43 -21.56
C GLN A 850 29.91 -40.60 -21.76
N SER A 851 29.87 -41.67 -20.92
CA SER A 851 30.77 -42.82 -21.01
C SER A 851 30.62 -43.54 -22.32
N VAL A 852 29.41 -43.66 -22.86
CA VAL A 852 29.11 -44.24 -24.18
C VAL A 852 29.73 -43.38 -25.30
N LEU A 853 29.68 -42.04 -25.19
CA LEU A 853 30.22 -41.13 -26.20
C LEU A 853 31.76 -41.04 -26.20
N THR A 854 32.37 -41.14 -25.00
CA THR A 854 33.80 -40.88 -24.79
C THR A 854 34.64 -42.16 -24.47
N ILE A 855 33.99 -43.32 -24.33
CA ILE A 855 34.59 -44.59 -23.90
C ILE A 855 35.33 -44.45 -22.54
N ASN A 856 34.73 -43.72 -21.60
CA ASN A 856 35.30 -43.41 -20.29
C ASN A 856 34.82 -44.41 -19.22
N LEU A 857 35.63 -45.42 -18.93
CA LEU A 857 35.32 -46.45 -17.91
C LEU A 857 35.16 -45.89 -16.50
N SER A 858 35.85 -44.81 -16.15
CA SER A 858 35.77 -44.16 -14.83
C SER A 858 34.42 -43.50 -14.63
N ALA A 859 33.83 -42.87 -15.67
CA ALA A 859 32.49 -42.31 -15.63
C ALA A 859 31.42 -43.39 -15.43
N GLU A 860 31.60 -44.56 -16.04
CA GLU A 860 30.67 -45.68 -15.88
C GLU A 860 30.73 -46.28 -14.45
N GLU A 861 31.93 -46.38 -13.85
CA GLU A 861 32.08 -46.82 -12.45
C GLU A 861 31.46 -45.82 -11.47
N GLU A 862 31.65 -44.52 -11.67
CA GLU A 862 31.00 -43.48 -10.87
C GLU A 862 29.48 -43.51 -11.00
N ALA A 863 28.96 -43.68 -12.20
CA ALA A 863 27.54 -43.84 -12.45
C ALA A 863 26.92 -45.02 -11.69
N LYS A 864 27.60 -46.16 -11.68
CA LYS A 864 27.15 -47.33 -10.91
C LYS A 864 27.18 -47.09 -9.40
N ALA A 865 28.17 -46.36 -8.90
CA ALA A 865 28.26 -46.01 -7.48
C ALA A 865 27.12 -45.04 -7.06
N LEU A 866 26.80 -44.07 -7.91
CA LEU A 866 25.71 -43.14 -7.67
C LEU A 866 24.33 -43.82 -7.70
N ASP A 867 24.11 -44.77 -8.61
CA ASP A 867 22.87 -45.56 -8.63
C ASP A 867 22.73 -46.45 -7.38
N ALA A 868 23.82 -47.14 -6.99
CA ALA A 868 23.81 -47.94 -5.77
C ALA A 868 23.50 -47.09 -4.55
N ARG A 869 24.04 -45.86 -4.50
CA ARG A 869 23.76 -44.88 -3.47
C ARG A 869 22.29 -44.44 -3.50
N ALA A 870 21.75 -44.12 -4.67
CA ALA A 870 20.35 -43.74 -4.83
C ALA A 870 19.42 -44.89 -4.37
N GLU A 871 19.66 -46.14 -4.78
CA GLU A 871 18.85 -47.30 -4.38
C GLU A 871 18.92 -47.54 -2.86
N THR A 872 20.13 -47.44 -2.25
CA THR A 872 20.29 -47.57 -0.80
C THR A 872 19.49 -46.48 -0.04
N THR A 873 19.56 -45.26 -0.52
CA THR A 873 18.84 -44.10 0.07
C THR A 873 17.31 -44.27 -0.12
N PHE A 874 16.84 -44.69 -1.29
CA PHE A 874 15.44 -45.01 -1.50
C PHE A 874 14.96 -46.20 -0.65
N ALA A 875 15.78 -47.23 -0.44
CA ALA A 875 15.43 -48.37 0.41
C ALA A 875 15.28 -47.95 1.88
N LYS A 876 16.14 -47.03 2.36
CA LYS A 876 16.03 -46.47 3.70
C LYS A 876 14.70 -45.72 3.88
N VAL A 877 14.31 -44.88 2.93
CA VAL A 877 13.05 -44.16 2.96
C VAL A 877 11.85 -45.09 2.81
N ARG A 878 11.95 -46.13 1.94
CA ARG A 878 10.89 -47.14 1.73
C ARG A 878 10.58 -47.92 3.01
N GLY A 879 11.56 -48.21 3.83
CA GLY A 879 11.39 -48.88 5.12
C GLY A 879 10.62 -48.05 6.13
N SER A 880 10.52 -46.74 5.94
CA SER A 880 9.85 -45.79 6.83
C SER A 880 8.47 -45.28 6.33
N THR A 881 8.10 -45.58 5.06
CA THR A 881 6.85 -45.07 4.45
C THR A 881 6.10 -46.13 3.64
N PRO A 882 4.84 -46.49 3.96
CA PRO A 882 4.09 -47.61 3.34
C PRO A 882 3.71 -47.42 1.85
N ASP A 883 3.65 -46.19 1.32
CA ASP A 883 3.19 -45.84 -0.03
C ASP A 883 4.31 -45.32 -0.97
N PHE A 884 5.56 -45.58 -0.64
CA PHE A 884 6.75 -45.02 -1.29
C PHE A 884 6.85 -45.29 -2.80
N ASP A 885 6.45 -46.48 -3.27
CA ASP A 885 6.54 -46.87 -4.69
C ASP A 885 5.59 -46.06 -5.59
N ARG A 886 4.48 -45.54 -5.01
CA ARG A 886 3.56 -44.60 -5.70
C ARG A 886 4.19 -43.21 -5.87
N ALA A 887 4.91 -42.73 -4.86
CA ALA A 887 5.61 -41.44 -4.92
C ALA A 887 6.69 -41.37 -6.02
N LEU A 888 7.25 -42.51 -6.41
CA LEU A 888 8.22 -42.66 -7.49
C LEU A 888 7.61 -42.96 -8.86
N GLY A 889 6.28 -43.04 -8.97
CA GLY A 889 5.61 -43.34 -10.24
C GLY A 889 5.80 -44.76 -10.77
N ARG A 890 6.13 -45.73 -9.92
CA ARG A 890 6.10 -47.16 -10.26
C ARG A 890 4.68 -47.69 -10.07
N THR A 891 4.17 -48.44 -11.01
CA THR A 891 2.80 -48.93 -11.13
C THR A 891 2.28 -49.61 -9.85
N PRO A 892 1.01 -49.41 -9.46
CA PRO A 892 0.44 -50.06 -8.28
C PRO A 892 0.23 -51.53 -8.50
N LEU A 893 0.68 -52.35 -7.57
CA LEU A 893 0.12 -53.68 -7.38
C LEU A 893 -1.29 -53.47 -6.81
N VAL A 894 -2.29 -53.67 -7.63
CA VAL A 894 -3.68 -53.80 -7.22
C VAL A 894 -3.77 -55.03 -6.35
N ASP A 895 -4.02 -54.84 -5.05
CA ASP A 895 -4.45 -55.95 -4.20
C ASP A 895 -5.92 -56.24 -4.48
N PRO A 896 -6.27 -57.41 -5.03
CA PRO A 896 -7.65 -57.72 -5.40
C PRO A 896 -8.56 -58.02 -4.18
N ASN A 897 -8.09 -57.95 -2.93
CA ASN A 897 -8.79 -58.44 -1.74
C ASN A 897 -9.31 -57.35 -0.78
N LEU A 898 -9.26 -56.06 -1.13
CA LEU A 898 -9.88 -55.05 -0.29
C LEU A 898 -11.36 -54.86 -0.65
N THR A 899 -12.20 -55.78 -0.16
CA THR A 899 -13.64 -55.63 -0.08
C THR A 899 -14.01 -54.50 0.91
N LYS A 900 -15.08 -53.76 0.54
CA LYS A 900 -15.75 -52.62 1.16
C LYS A 900 -15.76 -52.67 2.71
N PRO A 901 -15.52 -51.54 3.39
CA PRO A 901 -15.85 -51.43 4.80
C PRO A 901 -17.36 -51.32 4.97
N ASP A 902 -17.93 -52.11 5.89
CA ASP A 902 -19.27 -52.01 6.40
C ASP A 902 -19.58 -50.60 6.95
N LEU A 903 -20.63 -49.99 6.43
CA LEU A 903 -21.31 -48.86 6.99
C LEU A 903 -22.31 -49.39 8.03
N SER A 904 -21.97 -49.34 9.31
CA SER A 904 -22.90 -49.39 10.42
C SER A 904 -22.57 -48.35 11.47
#